data_9a2e44d6dcb17f5d16b99232eb0fee8a
#
_entry.id   9a2e44d6dcb17f5d16b99232eb0fee8a
#
_cell.length_a   1.000
_cell.length_b   1.000
_cell.length_c   1.000
_cell.angle_alpha   90.00
_cell.angle_beta   90.00
_cell.angle_gamma   90.00
#
_symmetry.space_group_name_H-M   'P 1'
#
loop_
_entity.id
_entity.type
_entity.pdbx_description
1 polymer ?
#
loop_
_entity_poly.entity_id
_entity_poly.type
_entity_poly.pdbx_seq_one_letter_code
_entity_poly.pdbx_strand_id
1 'polypeptide(L)'
;FGCFDVELTFPENYILEATGNMLNREEVLPDELMKKLDIKNFATKKYNTPPSTIIRYNPNKKKTWKFHAENVHDFAFTADPSYRIGVADWKGIKAYSLAQEQHAAKWQNAADYAAEIIEVFSEDFGMYTYHKIIVADARSGMEYPMITLDSGRDPGYRGLLIHEIAHMWFFGQIGNNETYRAALDEGFTQFLTAWGTEKIEGKYMTRDSSYINDTILDNQNVDVLDRIRWLKNNKTFLNKYYDAHTNQLDAKDDDAFYRYTMDASENNTPKLNTHSHDFGGSLAHRGSYTHVYGKTATMLYNLQYVLGDELFLAAMQNYFKTWKMAHPYLNDFRNSIIQFTKVDLNWFFDQWLDTNKDLDYAIKRVEKLQNDTVEITVSREGEMEMPIDLTIDSKFGTRYNFHIPNNWFVKKTSATVLPRWIGYGNLNKEYTFKTHIPSGVKNIMIDMSGRLADSYMINNRFNGNIDFSLDYGVHKWANLRKYELKTRPGLWYNSFDGVKIGTSVNGHYLKKHHVLNANMWLNTGAMKGDEFEGNAQNDKVSYQIKYSTSMYKYVKNSRLRLAASELDGLSYFSIGYNIKDRSKMNTLDVSLSGFERKDNSDLNYLIYNDLWIPEKKNTNITVNMSHKYYYLQNNKLSGHGNIQLSLKSSSIMSDYDFAQLT
;
A
#
# COMPACT_ATOMS: atom_id res chain seq x y z
N PHE A 1 -5.76 32.89 -6.24
CA PHE A 1 -4.78 33.12 -7.32
C PHE A 1 -4.47 34.59 -7.46
N GLY A 2 -3.20 34.93 -7.70
CA GLY A 2 -2.70 36.30 -7.79
C GLY A 2 -1.49 36.42 -8.70
N CYS A 3 -0.84 37.59 -8.64
CA CYS A 3 0.39 37.88 -9.35
C CYS A 3 1.50 38.20 -8.35
N PHE A 4 2.72 37.79 -8.68
CA PHE A 4 3.91 38.04 -7.87
C PHE A 4 5.01 38.62 -8.75
N ASP A 5 5.56 39.76 -8.33
CA ASP A 5 6.81 40.34 -8.85
C ASP A 5 7.86 40.18 -7.76
N VAL A 6 8.86 39.32 -8.02
CA VAL A 6 9.84 38.94 -7.01
C VAL A 6 11.26 39.15 -7.50
N GLU A 7 12.08 39.83 -6.70
CA GLU A 7 13.51 39.96 -6.91
C GLU A 7 14.29 39.19 -5.81
N LEU A 8 15.14 38.25 -6.24
CA LEU A 8 15.95 37.45 -5.34
C LEU A 8 17.45 37.72 -5.59
N THR A 9 18.13 38.20 -4.55
CA THR A 9 19.55 38.53 -4.64
C THR A 9 20.40 37.52 -3.88
N PHE A 10 21.24 36.81 -4.60
CA PHE A 10 22.15 35.78 -4.08
C PHE A 10 23.60 36.03 -4.47
N PRO A 11 24.60 35.38 -3.81
CA PRO A 11 25.97 35.37 -4.28
C PRO A 11 26.02 34.90 -5.75
N GLU A 12 26.94 35.48 -6.56
CA GLU A 12 26.97 35.25 -8.02
C GLU A 12 27.12 33.78 -8.43
N ASN A 13 27.66 32.93 -7.55
CA ASN A 13 27.87 31.51 -7.81
C ASN A 13 26.63 30.63 -7.63
N TYR A 14 25.51 31.17 -7.11
CA TYR A 14 24.27 30.42 -7.01
C TYR A 14 23.56 30.34 -8.35
N ILE A 15 22.97 29.18 -8.59
CA ILE A 15 22.03 28.91 -9.70
C ILE A 15 20.66 28.83 -9.06
N LEU A 16 19.68 29.53 -9.62
CA LEU A 16 18.36 29.70 -9.03
C LEU A 16 17.28 29.56 -10.09
N GLU A 17 16.18 28.94 -9.72
CA GLU A 17 14.89 28.94 -10.43
C GLU A 17 13.76 29.13 -9.43
N ALA A 18 12.60 29.59 -9.94
CA ALA A 18 11.45 29.92 -9.12
C ALA A 18 10.14 29.78 -9.90
N THR A 19 9.01 29.87 -9.18
CA THR A 19 7.68 30.11 -9.75
C THR A 19 7.69 31.34 -10.67
N GLY A 20 6.99 31.26 -11.81
CA GLY A 20 6.85 32.36 -12.75
C GLY A 20 7.97 32.46 -13.82
N ASN A 21 7.85 33.47 -14.66
CA ASN A 21 8.81 33.78 -15.71
C ASN A 21 10.04 34.50 -15.16
N MET A 22 11.23 34.03 -15.53
CA MET A 22 12.46 34.74 -15.26
C MET A 22 12.63 35.88 -16.27
N LEU A 23 12.54 37.13 -15.81
CA LEU A 23 12.53 38.30 -16.69
C LEU A 23 13.92 38.69 -17.24
N ASN A 24 14.97 38.35 -16.50
CA ASN A 24 16.36 38.71 -16.86
C ASN A 24 17.26 37.51 -17.09
N ARG A 25 16.72 36.44 -17.74
CA ARG A 25 17.41 35.17 -17.94
C ARG A 25 18.75 35.34 -18.66
N GLU A 26 18.82 36.13 -19.71
CA GLU A 26 20.04 36.34 -20.49
C GLU A 26 21.16 37.01 -19.66
N GLU A 27 20.79 37.84 -18.69
CA GLU A 27 21.72 38.51 -17.78
C GLU A 27 22.30 37.52 -16.75
N VAL A 28 21.45 36.72 -16.10
CA VAL A 28 21.86 35.85 -14.97
C VAL A 28 22.31 34.47 -15.41
N LEU A 29 21.82 33.97 -16.55
CA LEU A 29 22.16 32.68 -17.17
C LEU A 29 22.46 32.84 -18.67
N PRO A 30 23.53 33.58 -19.04
CA PRO A 30 23.90 33.73 -20.44
C PRO A 30 24.27 32.36 -21.06
N ASP A 31 24.12 32.23 -22.37
CA ASP A 31 24.32 30.97 -23.12
C ASP A 31 25.65 30.27 -22.84
N GLU A 32 26.74 31.02 -22.67
CA GLU A 32 28.03 30.45 -22.31
C GLU A 32 28.06 29.80 -20.92
N LEU A 33 27.28 30.33 -19.98
CA LEU A 33 27.10 29.73 -18.67
C LEU A 33 26.17 28.53 -18.75
N MET A 34 25.08 28.63 -19.50
CA MET A 34 24.14 27.51 -19.71
C MET A 34 24.84 26.28 -20.31
N LYS A 35 25.76 26.46 -21.31
CA LYS A 35 26.57 25.38 -21.84
C LYS A 35 27.44 24.70 -20.78
N LYS A 36 28.01 25.46 -19.83
CA LYS A 36 28.82 24.91 -18.73
C LYS A 36 27.97 24.18 -17.68
N LEU A 37 26.73 24.63 -17.47
CA LEU A 37 25.80 24.06 -16.50
C LEU A 37 25.01 22.88 -17.05
N ASP A 38 25.10 22.59 -18.36
CA ASP A 38 24.35 21.49 -19.00
C ASP A 38 24.62 20.18 -18.25
N ILE A 39 23.57 19.54 -17.77
CA ILE A 39 23.61 18.30 -16.99
C ILE A 39 24.32 17.18 -17.75
N LYS A 40 24.27 17.19 -19.09
CA LYS A 40 24.92 16.20 -19.96
C LYS A 40 26.44 16.16 -19.78
N ASN A 41 27.06 17.28 -19.42
CA ASN A 41 28.51 17.36 -19.14
C ASN A 41 28.92 16.50 -17.92
N PHE A 42 27.94 16.09 -17.08
CA PHE A 42 28.15 15.38 -15.83
C PHE A 42 27.56 13.95 -15.84
N ALA A 43 27.25 13.41 -17.01
CA ALA A 43 26.63 12.09 -17.17
C ALA A 43 27.48 10.94 -16.58
N THR A 44 28.82 11.09 -16.57
CA THR A 44 29.75 10.09 -16.04
C THR A 44 30.26 10.39 -14.64
N LYS A 45 29.78 11.49 -14.03
CA LYS A 45 30.24 11.87 -12.69
C LYS A 45 29.85 10.81 -11.66
N LYS A 46 30.82 10.42 -10.84
CA LYS A 46 30.56 9.46 -9.76
C LYS A 46 29.61 10.05 -8.73
N TYR A 47 28.59 9.30 -8.38
CA TYR A 47 27.56 9.69 -7.41
C TYR A 47 28.17 10.07 -6.05
N ASN A 48 27.63 11.11 -5.41
CA ASN A 48 28.08 11.67 -4.13
C ASN A 48 29.54 12.17 -4.11
N THR A 49 30.16 12.48 -5.24
CA THR A 49 31.48 13.13 -5.26
C THR A 49 31.32 14.66 -5.19
N PRO A 50 32.29 15.39 -4.58
CA PRO A 50 32.20 16.84 -4.46
C PRO A 50 31.96 17.55 -5.78
N PRO A 51 31.12 18.60 -5.81
CA PRO A 51 30.85 19.35 -7.04
C PRO A 51 32.06 20.13 -7.53
N SER A 52 32.15 20.29 -8.84
CA SER A 52 33.15 21.17 -9.49
C SER A 52 32.72 22.66 -9.30
N THR A 53 33.70 23.55 -9.32
CA THR A 53 33.47 24.97 -9.25
C THR A 53 33.34 25.56 -10.66
N ILE A 54 32.09 25.86 -11.08
CA ILE A 54 31.83 26.54 -12.37
C ILE A 54 31.96 28.05 -12.20
N ILE A 55 31.33 28.60 -11.16
CA ILE A 55 31.45 30.01 -10.79
C ILE A 55 32.14 30.07 -9.43
N ARG A 56 33.30 30.76 -9.39
CA ARG A 56 34.02 30.90 -8.13
C ARG A 56 33.26 31.86 -7.20
N TYR A 57 33.09 31.45 -5.96
CA TYR A 57 32.50 32.32 -4.93
C TYR A 57 33.29 33.60 -4.74
N ASN A 58 32.58 34.74 -4.76
CA ASN A 58 33.14 36.04 -4.46
C ASN A 58 32.19 36.79 -3.48
N PRO A 59 32.59 37.07 -2.24
CA PRO A 59 31.69 37.66 -1.25
C PRO A 59 31.18 39.06 -1.65
N ASN A 60 31.90 39.75 -2.57
CA ASN A 60 31.56 41.11 -3.01
C ASN A 60 30.71 41.13 -4.28
N LYS A 61 30.39 39.98 -4.85
CA LYS A 61 29.58 39.87 -6.08
C LYS A 61 28.28 39.12 -5.85
N LYS A 62 27.20 39.74 -6.25
CA LYS A 62 25.85 39.20 -6.17
C LYS A 62 25.17 39.31 -7.53
N LYS A 63 24.18 38.43 -7.76
CA LYS A 63 23.22 38.50 -8.87
C LYS A 63 21.82 38.71 -8.32
N THR A 64 21.00 39.47 -9.02
CA THR A 64 19.59 39.65 -8.72
C THR A 64 18.78 38.95 -9.84
N TRP A 65 17.96 38.01 -9.42
CA TRP A 65 17.06 37.26 -10.28
C TRP A 65 15.69 37.90 -10.21
N LYS A 66 15.03 38.13 -11.35
CA LYS A 66 13.74 38.81 -11.42
C LYS A 66 12.69 37.86 -11.99
N PHE A 67 11.61 37.69 -11.26
CA PHE A 67 10.51 36.81 -11.63
C PHE A 67 9.18 37.53 -11.68
N HIS A 68 8.33 37.16 -12.64
CA HIS A 68 6.95 37.54 -12.72
C HIS A 68 6.09 36.30 -12.83
N ALA A 69 5.15 36.10 -11.91
CA ALA A 69 4.23 34.98 -11.88
C ALA A 69 2.78 35.47 -11.93
N GLU A 70 1.95 34.89 -12.78
CA GLU A 70 0.54 35.19 -12.89
C GLU A 70 -0.31 33.94 -12.66
N ASN A 71 -1.50 34.14 -12.10
CA ASN A 71 -2.45 33.06 -11.86
C ASN A 71 -1.88 31.92 -11.01
N VAL A 72 -1.13 32.25 -9.97
CA VAL A 72 -0.60 31.34 -8.97
C VAL A 72 -1.10 31.74 -7.59
N HIS A 73 -1.16 30.77 -6.69
CA HIS A 73 -1.57 31.02 -5.29
C HIS A 73 -0.40 30.95 -4.31
N ASP A 74 0.77 30.54 -4.81
CA ASP A 74 1.99 30.45 -4.02
C ASP A 74 3.21 30.83 -4.89
N PHE A 75 4.33 31.18 -4.25
CA PHE A 75 5.60 31.47 -4.89
C PHE A 75 6.75 30.77 -4.16
N ALA A 76 7.46 29.92 -4.86
CA ALA A 76 8.59 29.19 -4.33
C ALA A 76 9.84 29.39 -5.20
N PHE A 77 11.01 29.22 -4.61
CA PHE A 77 12.28 29.19 -5.32
C PHE A 77 13.21 28.13 -4.75
N THR A 78 14.17 27.71 -5.57
CA THR A 78 15.29 26.88 -5.14
C THR A 78 16.61 27.47 -5.62
N ALA A 79 17.66 27.36 -4.81
CA ALA A 79 18.96 27.97 -5.12
C ALA A 79 20.11 27.09 -4.58
N ASP A 80 21.03 26.69 -5.44
CA ASP A 80 22.22 25.93 -5.05
C ASP A 80 23.39 26.25 -6.01
N PRO A 81 24.62 26.44 -5.53
CA PRO A 81 25.79 26.70 -6.40
C PRO A 81 26.23 25.48 -7.22
N SER A 82 25.77 24.30 -6.83
CA SER A 82 26.12 23.06 -7.50
C SER A 82 25.06 22.56 -8.50
N TYR A 83 23.98 23.30 -8.74
CA TYR A 83 22.96 22.90 -9.70
C TYR A 83 23.50 22.76 -11.12
N ARG A 84 23.08 21.69 -11.78
CA ARG A 84 23.28 21.40 -13.21
C ARG A 84 21.90 21.30 -13.85
N ILE A 85 21.76 21.82 -15.06
CA ILE A 85 20.48 22.11 -15.70
C ILE A 85 20.25 21.15 -16.85
N GLY A 86 19.18 20.37 -16.80
CA GLY A 86 18.60 19.69 -17.95
C GLY A 86 17.45 20.50 -18.54
N VAL A 87 17.22 20.39 -19.83
CA VAL A 87 16.14 21.11 -20.54
C VAL A 87 15.50 20.19 -21.54
N ALA A 88 14.15 20.12 -21.50
CA ALA A 88 13.31 19.50 -22.52
C ALA A 88 12.19 20.45 -22.93
N ASP A 89 11.44 20.10 -23.97
CA ASP A 89 10.34 20.91 -24.48
C ASP A 89 9.20 20.00 -24.95
N TRP A 90 7.97 20.35 -24.58
CA TRP A 90 6.79 19.76 -25.14
C TRP A 90 5.79 20.87 -25.54
N LYS A 91 5.53 21.01 -26.82
CA LYS A 91 4.60 22.01 -27.37
C LYS A 91 4.85 23.45 -26.88
N GLY A 92 6.13 23.83 -26.65
CA GLY A 92 6.53 25.14 -26.15
C GLY A 92 6.56 25.28 -24.64
N ILE A 93 6.13 24.29 -23.88
CA ILE A 93 6.29 24.22 -22.43
C ILE A 93 7.68 23.70 -22.11
N LYS A 94 8.49 24.51 -21.44
CA LYS A 94 9.86 24.15 -21.05
C LYS A 94 9.88 23.32 -19.77
N ALA A 95 10.46 22.12 -19.82
CA ALA A 95 10.75 21.33 -18.63
C ALA A 95 12.25 21.52 -18.25
N TYR A 96 12.49 21.96 -17.03
CA TYR A 96 13.84 22.13 -16.48
C TYR A 96 14.06 21.10 -15.37
N SER A 97 15.24 20.45 -15.37
CA SER A 97 15.72 19.74 -14.19
C SER A 97 16.89 20.48 -13.56
N LEU A 98 16.87 20.64 -12.24
CA LEU A 98 17.94 21.23 -11.45
C LEU A 98 18.50 20.17 -10.53
N ALA A 99 19.58 19.52 -10.93
CA ALA A 99 20.23 18.49 -10.11
C ALA A 99 21.49 19.03 -9.46
N GLN A 100 21.70 18.75 -8.18
CA GLN A 100 23.01 18.95 -7.57
C GLN A 100 24.04 18.12 -8.34
N GLU A 101 25.19 18.69 -8.67
CA GLU A 101 26.19 18.00 -9.53
C GLU A 101 26.57 16.61 -9.04
N GLN A 102 26.61 16.41 -7.72
CA GLN A 102 26.88 15.10 -7.11
C GLN A 102 25.83 14.02 -7.47
N HIS A 103 24.65 14.41 -7.90
CA HIS A 103 23.54 13.55 -8.31
C HIS A 103 23.28 13.58 -9.82
N ALA A 104 23.93 14.49 -10.56
CA ALA A 104 23.63 14.79 -11.97
C ALA A 104 23.65 13.56 -12.89
N ALA A 105 24.59 12.61 -12.67
CA ALA A 105 24.66 11.38 -13.47
C ALA A 105 23.40 10.50 -13.38
N LYS A 106 22.59 10.65 -12.34
CA LYS A 106 21.34 9.92 -12.12
C LYS A 106 20.09 10.78 -12.35
N TRP A 107 20.27 12.02 -12.81
CA TRP A 107 19.20 12.97 -13.13
C TRP A 107 19.18 13.37 -14.62
N GLN A 108 19.91 12.64 -15.47
CA GLN A 108 20.06 12.95 -16.90
C GLN A 108 18.72 13.02 -17.63
N ASN A 109 17.75 12.17 -17.27
CA ASN A 109 16.46 12.03 -17.94
C ASN A 109 15.33 12.83 -17.28
N ALA A 110 15.60 13.55 -16.19
CA ALA A 110 14.52 14.16 -15.39
C ALA A 110 13.71 15.22 -16.14
N ALA A 111 14.37 16.04 -16.97
CA ALA A 111 13.67 17.05 -17.78
C ALA A 111 12.80 16.41 -18.87
N ASP A 112 13.32 15.41 -19.59
CA ASP A 112 12.58 14.68 -20.61
C ASP A 112 11.38 13.96 -19.99
N TYR A 113 11.58 13.31 -18.84
CA TYR A 113 10.52 12.62 -18.12
C TYR A 113 9.45 13.58 -17.60
N ALA A 114 9.83 14.77 -17.12
CA ALA A 114 8.88 15.81 -16.73
C ALA A 114 8.04 16.32 -17.93
N ALA A 115 8.66 16.45 -19.10
CA ALA A 115 7.94 16.82 -20.33
C ALA A 115 6.92 15.74 -20.75
N GLU A 116 7.27 14.46 -20.64
CA GLU A 116 6.38 13.32 -20.90
C GLU A 116 5.19 13.30 -19.94
N ILE A 117 5.41 13.58 -18.65
CA ILE A 117 4.32 13.68 -17.65
C ILE A 117 3.37 14.83 -18.00
N ILE A 118 3.90 16.01 -18.38
CA ILE A 118 3.10 17.15 -18.82
C ILE A 118 2.26 16.79 -20.06
N GLU A 119 2.83 16.04 -21.03
CA GLU A 119 2.11 15.54 -22.19
C GLU A 119 0.92 14.68 -21.79
N VAL A 120 1.15 13.60 -21.02
CA VAL A 120 0.12 12.63 -20.63
C VAL A 120 -1.04 13.32 -19.89
N PHE A 121 -0.75 14.15 -18.91
CA PHE A 121 -1.82 14.80 -18.15
C PHE A 121 -2.51 15.92 -18.92
N SER A 122 -1.80 16.61 -19.81
CA SER A 122 -2.43 17.62 -20.69
C SER A 122 -3.41 16.99 -21.66
N GLU A 123 -3.09 15.83 -22.22
CA GLU A 123 -3.95 15.12 -23.17
C GLU A 123 -5.14 14.45 -22.48
N ASP A 124 -4.94 13.83 -21.32
CA ASP A 124 -5.97 13.06 -20.63
C ASP A 124 -6.90 13.95 -19.76
N PHE A 125 -6.40 14.99 -19.08
CA PHE A 125 -7.18 15.77 -18.10
C PHE A 125 -7.42 17.24 -18.49
N GLY A 126 -6.59 17.80 -19.34
CA GLY A 126 -6.69 19.17 -19.83
C GLY A 126 -5.35 19.89 -19.85
N MET A 127 -5.19 20.79 -20.79
CA MET A 127 -3.91 21.43 -21.10
C MET A 127 -3.29 22.14 -19.91
N TYR A 128 -2.03 21.84 -19.64
CA TYR A 128 -1.17 22.58 -18.72
C TYR A 128 -1.04 24.04 -19.19
N THR A 129 -1.31 24.98 -18.31
CA THR A 129 -1.43 26.40 -18.73
C THR A 129 -0.21 27.25 -18.46
N TYR A 130 0.70 26.77 -17.63
CA TYR A 130 1.95 27.47 -17.40
C TYR A 130 2.96 27.14 -18.51
N HIS A 131 3.91 28.05 -18.73
CA HIS A 131 4.89 27.93 -19.82
C HIS A 131 6.11 27.09 -19.45
N LYS A 132 6.25 26.70 -18.20
CA LYS A 132 7.36 25.87 -17.73
C LYS A 132 6.94 24.95 -16.59
N ILE A 133 7.75 23.91 -16.38
CA ILE A 133 7.82 23.10 -15.17
C ILE A 133 9.28 22.93 -14.78
N ILE A 134 9.58 22.98 -13.48
CA ILE A 134 10.90 22.77 -12.91
C ILE A 134 10.80 21.58 -11.97
N VAL A 135 11.70 20.60 -12.10
CA VAL A 135 11.90 19.53 -11.14
C VAL A 135 13.27 19.71 -10.50
N ALA A 136 13.33 19.89 -9.19
CA ALA A 136 14.55 20.23 -8.48
C ALA A 136 14.95 19.15 -7.47
N ASP A 137 16.21 18.73 -7.54
CA ASP A 137 16.83 17.75 -6.63
C ASP A 137 16.88 18.29 -5.19
N ALA A 138 16.10 17.68 -4.31
CA ALA A 138 15.91 18.06 -2.92
C ALA A 138 15.77 16.82 -2.02
N ARG A 139 15.37 17.00 -0.75
CA ARG A 139 15.28 15.88 0.21
C ARG A 139 13.95 15.15 0.24
N SER A 140 12.89 15.73 -0.29
CA SER A 140 11.52 15.26 -0.14
C SER A 140 10.73 15.64 -1.38
N GLY A 141 9.51 15.17 -1.53
CA GLY A 141 8.56 15.71 -2.49
C GLY A 141 7.92 16.98 -1.96
N MET A 142 7.71 17.97 -2.83
CA MET A 142 6.92 19.17 -2.56
C MET A 142 6.52 19.85 -3.86
N GLU A 143 5.28 20.27 -3.92
CA GLU A 143 4.59 20.83 -5.07
C GLU A 143 4.37 22.33 -4.91
N TYR A 144 4.97 23.15 -5.76
CA TYR A 144 4.66 24.57 -5.88
C TYR A 144 4.31 24.88 -7.34
N PRO A 145 3.50 25.92 -7.61
CA PRO A 145 3.17 26.26 -8.99
C PRO A 145 4.43 26.42 -9.85
N MET A 146 4.53 25.62 -10.92
CA MET A 146 5.65 25.57 -11.89
C MET A 146 6.98 25.02 -11.35
N ILE A 147 7.08 24.63 -10.07
CA ILE A 147 8.31 24.11 -9.48
C ILE A 147 8.01 23.01 -8.48
N THR A 148 8.61 21.83 -8.66
CA THR A 148 8.55 20.74 -7.70
C THR A 148 9.92 20.49 -7.08
N LEU A 149 9.92 20.02 -5.83
CA LEU A 149 11.10 19.58 -5.13
C LEU A 149 11.04 18.06 -5.03
N ASP A 150 12.07 17.37 -5.48
CA ASP A 150 12.05 15.92 -5.64
C ASP A 150 13.30 15.28 -5.05
N SER A 151 13.16 14.08 -4.51
CA SER A 151 14.27 13.31 -3.98
C SER A 151 14.49 12.03 -4.78
N GLY A 152 15.68 11.45 -4.63
CA GLY A 152 15.97 10.16 -5.23
C GLY A 152 16.80 10.24 -6.50
N ARG A 153 16.71 9.19 -7.31
CA ARG A 153 17.50 9.00 -8.51
C ARG A 153 16.78 8.08 -9.50
N ASP A 154 17.04 8.22 -10.80
CA ASP A 154 16.49 7.35 -11.82
C ASP A 154 16.86 5.86 -11.59
N PRO A 155 15.91 4.92 -11.67
CA PRO A 155 14.47 5.09 -11.94
C PRO A 155 13.61 5.32 -10.67
N GLY A 156 14.21 5.31 -9.48
CA GLY A 156 13.51 5.34 -8.21
C GLY A 156 12.71 6.63 -7.94
N TYR A 157 13.09 7.77 -8.54
CA TYR A 157 12.36 9.03 -8.41
C TYR A 157 11.11 9.13 -9.30
N ARG A 158 10.95 8.27 -10.32
CA ARG A 158 9.91 8.43 -11.36
C ARG A 158 8.51 8.55 -10.79
N GLY A 159 8.13 7.68 -9.85
CA GLY A 159 6.86 7.78 -9.18
C GLY A 159 6.66 9.08 -8.40
N LEU A 160 7.73 9.62 -7.80
CA LEU A 160 7.69 10.91 -7.11
C LEU A 160 7.53 12.06 -8.13
N LEU A 161 8.29 12.07 -9.22
CA LEU A 161 8.14 13.09 -10.27
C LEU A 161 6.73 13.10 -10.86
N ILE A 162 6.13 11.92 -11.09
CA ILE A 162 4.73 11.85 -11.54
C ILE A 162 3.80 12.48 -10.49
N HIS A 163 4.01 12.19 -9.22
CA HIS A 163 3.20 12.71 -8.12
C HIS A 163 3.29 14.23 -8.01
N GLU A 164 4.51 14.76 -7.85
CA GLU A 164 4.70 16.19 -7.66
C GLU A 164 4.27 17.02 -8.88
N ILE A 165 4.50 16.51 -10.10
CA ILE A 165 4.00 17.19 -11.31
C ILE A 165 2.48 17.08 -11.45
N ALA A 166 1.86 15.98 -11.01
CA ALA A 166 0.41 15.82 -11.04
C ALA A 166 -0.32 16.85 -10.17
N HIS A 167 0.29 17.33 -9.10
CA HIS A 167 -0.19 18.45 -8.31
C HIS A 167 -0.38 19.74 -9.13
N MET A 168 0.27 19.86 -10.29
CA MET A 168 0.01 21.01 -11.17
C MET A 168 -1.42 21.06 -11.69
N TRP A 169 -2.14 19.92 -11.70
CA TRP A 169 -3.58 19.85 -12.02
C TRP A 169 -4.44 20.07 -10.77
N PHE A 170 -4.14 19.38 -9.65
CA PHE A 170 -4.93 19.40 -8.42
C PHE A 170 -4.13 19.95 -7.23
N PHE A 171 -3.81 21.19 -7.28
CA PHE A 171 -3.18 22.14 -6.37
C PHE A 171 -2.75 23.36 -7.18
N GLY A 172 -1.85 23.23 -8.15
CA GLY A 172 -1.27 24.35 -8.90
C GLY A 172 -2.29 25.11 -9.75
N GLN A 173 -3.20 24.42 -10.46
CA GLN A 173 -4.20 25.05 -11.33
C GLN A 173 -5.62 24.96 -10.77
N ILE A 174 -5.98 23.89 -10.05
CA ILE A 174 -7.18 23.84 -9.23
C ILE A 174 -6.70 23.90 -7.78
N GLY A 175 -6.79 25.08 -7.16
CA GLY A 175 -6.41 25.26 -5.77
C GLY A 175 -7.37 24.56 -4.82
N ASN A 176 -6.95 24.35 -3.58
CA ASN A 176 -7.78 23.75 -2.54
C ASN A 176 -7.35 24.23 -1.15
N ASN A 177 -8.04 23.79 -0.13
CA ASN A 177 -7.65 24.00 1.26
C ASN A 177 -6.87 22.78 1.77
N GLU A 178 -5.63 22.64 1.36
CA GLU A 178 -4.75 21.50 1.65
C GLU A 178 -4.56 21.27 3.16
N THR A 179 -4.46 22.34 3.95
CA THR A 179 -4.26 22.24 5.41
C THR A 179 -5.40 21.50 6.09
N TYR A 180 -6.63 21.70 5.65
CA TYR A 180 -7.80 21.17 6.34
C TYR A 180 -8.60 20.12 5.55
N ARG A 181 -8.38 20.02 4.23
CA ARG A 181 -9.11 19.15 3.31
C ARG A 181 -8.20 18.63 2.18
N ALA A 182 -7.09 18.03 2.56
CA ALA A 182 -6.07 17.55 1.62
C ALA A 182 -6.54 16.43 0.64
N ALA A 183 -7.78 15.98 0.71
CA ALA A 183 -8.31 14.96 -0.19
C ALA A 183 -8.35 15.41 -1.66
N LEU A 184 -8.67 16.69 -1.93
CA LEU A 184 -8.68 17.26 -3.30
C LEU A 184 -7.29 17.50 -3.86
N ASP A 185 -6.32 17.64 -2.99
CA ASP A 185 -4.93 17.79 -3.30
C ASP A 185 -4.27 16.42 -3.48
N GLU A 186 -3.89 15.82 -2.39
CA GLU A 186 -3.10 14.60 -2.32
C GLU A 186 -3.83 13.36 -2.89
N GLY A 187 -5.14 13.28 -2.66
CA GLY A 187 -5.91 12.13 -3.09
C GLY A 187 -6.18 12.11 -4.59
N PHE A 188 -6.43 13.26 -5.19
CA PHE A 188 -6.58 13.40 -6.63
C PHE A 188 -5.22 13.23 -7.32
N THR A 189 -4.19 13.79 -6.76
CA THR A 189 -2.82 13.63 -7.23
C THR A 189 -2.35 12.18 -7.14
N GLN A 190 -2.69 11.46 -6.06
CA GLN A 190 -2.38 10.03 -5.96
C GLN A 190 -3.10 9.19 -7.04
N PHE A 191 -4.33 9.56 -7.41
CA PHE A 191 -5.01 8.95 -8.55
C PHE A 191 -4.27 9.23 -9.86
N LEU A 192 -3.85 10.48 -10.11
CA LEU A 192 -3.04 10.82 -11.28
C LEU A 192 -1.68 10.14 -11.27
N THR A 193 -1.07 9.95 -10.11
CA THR A 193 0.20 9.20 -9.97
C THR A 193 0.05 7.78 -10.52
N ALA A 194 -0.98 7.06 -10.08
CA ALA A 194 -1.26 5.72 -10.59
C ALA A 194 -1.58 5.73 -12.09
N TRP A 195 -2.37 6.72 -12.55
CA TRP A 195 -2.73 6.90 -13.95
C TRP A 195 -1.50 7.17 -14.83
N GLY A 196 -0.66 8.14 -14.45
CA GLY A 196 0.57 8.50 -15.17
C GLY A 196 1.56 7.32 -15.20
N THR A 197 1.72 6.61 -14.10
CA THR A 197 2.55 5.41 -14.04
C THR A 197 2.06 4.33 -15.01
N GLU A 198 0.75 4.07 -15.08
CA GLU A 198 0.19 3.12 -16.06
C GLU A 198 0.43 3.55 -17.52
N LYS A 199 0.35 4.85 -17.80
CA LYS A 199 0.51 5.39 -19.16
C LYS A 199 1.96 5.42 -19.62
N ILE A 200 2.88 5.83 -18.76
CA ILE A 200 4.29 6.06 -19.08
C ILE A 200 5.12 4.77 -18.90
N GLU A 201 4.98 4.10 -17.74
CA GLU A 201 5.78 2.91 -17.40
C GLU A 201 5.09 1.59 -17.77
N GLY A 202 3.80 1.64 -18.15
CA GLY A 202 2.97 0.48 -18.43
C GLY A 202 2.19 0.00 -17.22
N LYS A 203 1.25 -0.91 -17.49
CA LYS A 203 0.30 -1.40 -16.47
C LYS A 203 0.98 -2.04 -15.24
N TYR A 204 2.15 -2.60 -15.42
CA TYR A 204 2.91 -3.25 -14.37
C TYR A 204 4.25 -2.55 -14.21
N MET A 205 4.49 -1.97 -13.04
CA MET A 205 5.83 -1.51 -12.69
C MET A 205 6.78 -2.71 -12.61
N THR A 206 7.68 -2.81 -13.55
CA THR A 206 8.86 -3.66 -13.43
C THR A 206 9.87 -2.89 -12.59
N ARG A 207 10.03 -3.24 -11.32
CA ARG A 207 11.18 -2.74 -10.56
C ARG A 207 12.43 -3.28 -11.23
N ASP A 208 13.18 -2.40 -11.87
CA ASP A 208 14.43 -2.76 -12.50
C ASP A 208 15.38 -3.40 -11.45
N SER A 209 15.94 -4.56 -11.80
CA SER A 209 16.92 -5.25 -10.97
C SER A 209 18.20 -4.41 -10.71
N SER A 210 18.46 -3.38 -11.51
CA SER A 210 19.54 -2.42 -11.29
C SER A 210 19.33 -1.56 -10.04
N TYR A 211 18.08 -1.22 -9.69
CA TYR A 211 17.73 -0.46 -8.50
C TYR A 211 18.12 -1.17 -7.19
N ILE A 212 17.98 -2.49 -7.15
CA ILE A 212 18.34 -3.29 -5.98
C ILE A 212 19.85 -3.32 -5.77
N ASN A 213 20.63 -3.37 -6.84
CA ASN A 213 22.08 -3.37 -6.77
C ASN A 213 22.64 -2.06 -6.21
N ASP A 214 22.05 -0.92 -6.56
CA ASP A 214 22.55 0.39 -6.14
C ASP A 214 22.12 0.76 -4.72
N THR A 215 20.88 0.47 -4.33
CA THR A 215 20.35 0.81 -2.98
C THR A 215 20.96 -0.07 -1.88
N ILE A 216 21.28 -1.31 -2.19
CA ILE A 216 21.89 -2.25 -1.24
C ILE A 216 23.38 -1.95 -1.02
N LEU A 217 24.07 -1.38 -2.02
CA LEU A 217 25.49 -1.05 -1.94
C LEU A 217 25.79 0.20 -1.12
N ASP A 218 24.81 1.10 -0.94
CA ASP A 218 24.99 2.34 -0.17
C ASP A 218 24.79 2.16 1.35
N ASN A 219 24.19 1.03 1.80
CA ASN A 219 24.04 0.73 3.22
C ASN A 219 25.22 -0.10 3.75
N GLN A 220 26.09 0.53 4.54
CA GLN A 220 27.29 -0.05 5.15
C GLN A 220 26.99 -1.04 6.30
N ASN A 221 26.42 -2.20 6.02
CA ASN A 221 26.27 -3.27 7.01
C ASN A 221 27.01 -4.53 6.50
N VAL A 222 28.10 -4.91 7.16
CA VAL A 222 29.10 -5.90 6.71
C VAL A 222 28.49 -7.29 6.46
N ASP A 223 27.54 -7.76 7.28
CA ASP A 223 26.85 -9.06 7.11
C ASP A 223 25.94 -9.11 5.89
N VAL A 224 25.41 -7.97 5.48
CA VAL A 224 24.62 -7.81 4.27
C VAL A 224 25.52 -7.84 3.04
N LEU A 225 26.74 -7.31 3.13
CA LEU A 225 27.71 -7.23 2.00
C LEU A 225 28.22 -8.60 1.56
N ASP A 226 28.40 -9.56 2.46
CA ASP A 226 28.85 -10.93 2.09
C ASP A 226 27.70 -11.72 1.43
N ARG A 227 26.48 -11.56 1.90
CA ARG A 227 25.27 -12.06 1.21
C ARG A 227 25.12 -11.46 -0.18
N ILE A 228 25.37 -10.17 -0.33
CA ILE A 228 25.30 -9.43 -1.59
C ILE A 228 26.42 -9.83 -2.55
N ARG A 229 27.64 -10.09 -2.06
CA ARG A 229 28.74 -10.63 -2.88
C ARG A 229 28.40 -11.99 -3.48
N TRP A 230 27.84 -12.88 -2.69
CA TRP A 230 27.35 -14.18 -3.19
C TRP A 230 26.26 -13.98 -4.24
N LEU A 231 25.32 -13.08 -4.01
CA LEU A 231 24.22 -12.75 -4.90
C LEU A 231 24.74 -12.07 -6.20
N LYS A 232 25.75 -11.19 -6.15
CA LYS A 232 26.39 -10.59 -7.35
C LYS A 232 27.06 -11.62 -8.24
N ASN A 233 27.68 -12.63 -7.68
CA ASN A 233 28.33 -13.70 -8.43
C ASN A 233 27.32 -14.66 -9.10
N ASN A 234 26.04 -14.58 -8.74
CA ASN A 234 24.96 -15.41 -9.28
C ASN A 234 23.86 -14.57 -9.96
N LYS A 235 24.24 -13.52 -10.70
CA LYS A 235 23.32 -12.59 -11.40
C LYS A 235 22.19 -13.29 -12.19
N THR A 236 22.52 -14.38 -12.89
CA THR A 236 21.54 -15.13 -13.71
C THR A 236 20.48 -15.81 -12.86
N PHE A 237 20.84 -16.32 -11.69
CA PHE A 237 19.93 -16.92 -10.74
C PHE A 237 19.03 -15.85 -10.10
N LEU A 238 19.60 -14.71 -9.73
CA LEU A 238 18.87 -13.58 -9.16
C LEU A 238 17.85 -12.98 -10.12
N ASN A 239 18.25 -12.74 -11.37
CA ASN A 239 17.32 -12.19 -12.37
C ASN A 239 16.16 -13.17 -12.61
N LYS A 240 16.43 -14.46 -12.82
CA LYS A 240 15.37 -15.48 -12.92
C LYS A 240 14.53 -15.59 -11.66
N TYR A 241 15.13 -15.41 -10.50
CA TYR A 241 14.45 -15.45 -9.20
C TYR A 241 13.57 -14.22 -9.00
N TYR A 242 14.05 -13.03 -9.32
CA TYR A 242 13.29 -11.79 -9.25
C TYR A 242 12.15 -11.77 -10.28
N ASP A 243 12.40 -12.13 -11.52
CA ASP A 243 11.39 -12.20 -12.57
C ASP A 243 10.27 -13.20 -12.25
N ALA A 244 10.60 -14.30 -11.59
CA ALA A 244 9.62 -15.30 -11.18
C ALA A 244 8.86 -14.91 -9.88
N HIS A 245 9.40 -14.04 -9.04
CA HIS A 245 8.91 -13.80 -7.67
C HIS A 245 8.59 -12.34 -7.35
N THR A 246 8.98 -11.38 -8.20
CA THR A 246 8.42 -10.04 -8.09
C THR A 246 6.97 -10.08 -8.56
N ASN A 247 6.06 -9.82 -7.65
CA ASN A 247 4.70 -9.50 -8.08
C ASN A 247 4.81 -8.29 -9.00
N GLN A 248 4.42 -8.44 -10.24
CA GLN A 248 4.11 -7.30 -11.08
C GLN A 248 2.94 -6.61 -10.39
N LEU A 249 3.23 -5.50 -9.71
CA LEU A 249 2.19 -4.67 -9.11
C LEU A 249 1.58 -3.85 -10.26
N ASP A 250 0.27 -3.92 -10.36
CA ASP A 250 -0.51 -2.94 -11.09
C ASP A 250 -0.29 -1.59 -10.38
N ALA A 251 0.06 -0.53 -11.11
CA ALA A 251 0.31 0.80 -10.52
C ALA A 251 -0.85 1.27 -9.66
N LYS A 252 -2.08 1.04 -10.11
CA LYS A 252 -3.29 1.31 -9.33
C LYS A 252 -3.31 0.57 -7.99
N ASP A 253 -2.89 -0.69 -7.95
CA ASP A 253 -2.86 -1.46 -6.71
C ASP A 253 -1.78 -0.94 -5.75
N ASP A 254 -0.61 -0.53 -6.25
CA ASP A 254 0.49 -0.01 -5.41
C ASP A 254 0.16 1.38 -4.86
N ASP A 255 -0.26 2.29 -5.73
CA ASP A 255 -0.42 3.70 -5.39
C ASP A 255 -1.74 4.02 -4.68
N ALA A 256 -2.84 3.28 -4.97
CA ALA A 256 -4.15 3.57 -4.42
C ALA A 256 -4.71 2.45 -3.53
N PHE A 257 -4.94 1.26 -4.11
CA PHE A 257 -5.75 0.22 -3.47
C PHE A 257 -5.08 -0.44 -2.27
N TYR A 258 -3.77 -0.66 -2.31
CA TYR A 258 -3.08 -1.37 -1.24
C TYR A 258 -3.27 -0.70 0.12
N ARG A 259 -3.03 0.61 0.18
CA ARG A 259 -3.17 1.39 1.43
C ARG A 259 -4.60 1.38 1.93
N TYR A 260 -5.56 1.64 1.03
CA TYR A 260 -6.98 1.61 1.36
C TYR A 260 -7.43 0.23 1.85
N THR A 261 -7.15 -0.84 1.10
CA THR A 261 -7.61 -2.20 1.41
C THR A 261 -7.04 -2.70 2.74
N MET A 262 -5.78 -2.37 3.06
CA MET A 262 -5.16 -2.74 4.33
C MET A 262 -5.90 -2.16 5.54
N ASP A 263 -6.50 -0.98 5.43
CA ASP A 263 -7.27 -0.35 6.49
C ASP A 263 -8.75 -0.73 6.43
N ALA A 264 -9.34 -0.79 5.24
CA ALA A 264 -10.73 -1.18 5.02
C ALA A 264 -11.00 -2.61 5.50
N SER A 265 -10.05 -3.53 5.27
CA SER A 265 -10.17 -4.92 5.72
C SER A 265 -10.24 -5.11 7.25
N GLU A 266 -10.03 -4.06 8.03
CA GLU A 266 -10.22 -4.02 9.49
C GLU A 266 -11.24 -2.97 9.93
N ASN A 267 -11.96 -2.37 8.99
CA ASN A 267 -12.93 -1.29 9.20
C ASN A 267 -12.34 -0.09 9.97
N ASN A 268 -11.12 0.30 9.57
CA ASN A 268 -10.36 1.40 10.21
C ASN A 268 -10.32 2.68 9.39
N THR A 269 -11.10 2.77 8.29
CA THR A 269 -11.10 3.95 7.43
C THR A 269 -12.00 5.06 7.99
N PRO A 270 -11.52 6.29 8.19
CA PRO A 270 -12.38 7.42 8.53
C PRO A 270 -13.16 7.91 7.29
N LYS A 271 -14.08 8.84 7.53
CA LYS A 271 -14.80 9.57 6.47
C LYS A 271 -13.81 10.43 5.67
N LEU A 272 -13.94 10.49 4.35
CA LEU A 272 -13.09 11.37 3.53
C LEU A 272 -13.31 12.86 3.84
N ASN A 273 -14.54 13.22 4.15
CA ASN A 273 -14.89 14.60 4.55
C ASN A 273 -14.52 14.93 6.00
N THR A 274 -13.47 14.29 6.55
CA THR A 274 -12.97 14.56 7.90
C THR A 274 -12.01 15.75 7.87
N HIS A 275 -12.22 16.72 8.76
CA HIS A 275 -11.30 17.83 8.92
C HIS A 275 -9.98 17.37 9.54
N SER A 276 -8.86 17.95 9.14
CA SER A 276 -7.51 17.55 9.61
C SER A 276 -7.37 17.50 11.13
N HIS A 277 -8.01 18.42 11.86
CA HIS A 277 -8.02 18.42 13.32
C HIS A 277 -8.72 17.20 13.95
N ASP A 278 -9.65 16.57 13.22
CA ASP A 278 -10.43 15.44 13.73
C ASP A 278 -9.70 14.10 13.56
N PHE A 279 -8.55 14.07 12.91
CA PHE A 279 -7.67 12.90 12.83
C PHE A 279 -6.82 12.66 14.08
N GLY A 280 -7.15 13.26 15.22
CA GLY A 280 -6.41 13.11 16.46
C GLY A 280 -5.33 14.16 16.66
N GLY A 281 -5.48 15.32 15.99
CA GLY A 281 -4.57 16.47 16.05
C GLY A 281 -3.43 16.41 15.03
N SER A 282 -2.75 17.51 14.86
CA SER A 282 -1.63 17.70 13.92
C SER A 282 -0.42 16.76 14.15
N LEU A 283 -0.36 16.09 15.31
CA LEU A 283 0.68 15.12 15.65
C LEU A 283 0.31 13.67 15.28
N ALA A 284 -0.93 13.42 14.87
CA ALA A 284 -1.41 12.08 14.51
C ALA A 284 -1.34 11.80 13.01
N HIS A 285 -0.36 12.32 12.31
CA HIS A 285 -0.19 12.22 10.85
C HIS A 285 -0.25 10.78 10.31
N ARG A 286 0.09 9.77 11.10
CA ARG A 286 0.16 8.37 10.64
C ARG A 286 -1.17 7.76 10.20
N GLY A 287 -2.32 8.26 10.67
CA GLY A 287 -3.64 7.76 10.29
C GLY A 287 -4.29 8.56 9.17
N SER A 288 -4.02 9.86 9.07
CA SER A 288 -4.66 10.76 8.10
C SER A 288 -4.15 10.58 6.68
N TYR A 289 -2.86 10.43 6.48
CA TYR A 289 -2.25 10.34 5.14
C TYR A 289 -2.75 9.13 4.34
N THR A 290 -2.87 7.94 4.95
CA THR A 290 -3.41 6.76 4.25
C THR A 290 -4.81 7.02 3.69
N HIS A 291 -5.62 7.81 4.40
CA HIS A 291 -7.00 8.11 3.97
C HIS A 291 -7.05 9.15 2.90
N VAL A 292 -6.31 10.23 3.06
CA VAL A 292 -6.29 11.34 2.10
C VAL A 292 -5.79 10.84 0.76
N TYR A 293 -4.66 10.16 0.74
CA TYR A 293 -4.06 9.62 -0.49
C TYR A 293 -4.84 8.39 -1.00
N GLY A 294 -4.78 7.29 -0.27
CA GLY A 294 -5.24 5.99 -0.74
C GLY A 294 -6.75 5.88 -0.89
N LYS A 295 -7.53 6.33 0.12
CA LYS A 295 -9.00 6.22 0.05
C LYS A 295 -9.59 7.13 -1.02
N THR A 296 -9.06 8.34 -1.20
CA THR A 296 -9.55 9.26 -2.23
C THR A 296 -9.21 8.76 -3.64
N ALA A 297 -7.97 8.34 -3.88
CA ALA A 297 -7.60 7.75 -5.16
C ALA A 297 -8.45 6.50 -5.47
N THR A 298 -8.69 5.65 -4.48
CA THR A 298 -9.57 4.49 -4.61
C THR A 298 -11.02 4.90 -4.93
N MET A 299 -11.54 5.95 -4.30
CA MET A 299 -12.87 6.51 -4.63
C MET A 299 -12.93 6.93 -6.11
N LEU A 300 -11.92 7.61 -6.63
CA LEU A 300 -11.90 8.03 -8.04
C LEU A 300 -11.87 6.84 -9.02
N TYR A 301 -11.11 5.78 -8.72
CA TYR A 301 -11.18 4.53 -9.49
C TYR A 301 -12.55 3.86 -9.43
N ASN A 302 -13.23 3.94 -8.28
CA ASN A 302 -14.60 3.43 -8.15
C ASN A 302 -15.61 4.30 -8.89
N LEU A 303 -15.41 5.62 -8.94
CA LEU A 303 -16.22 6.51 -9.77
C LEU A 303 -16.05 6.17 -11.27
N GLN A 304 -14.81 5.91 -11.71
CA GLN A 304 -14.51 5.42 -13.05
C GLN A 304 -15.18 4.06 -13.32
N TYR A 305 -15.18 3.15 -12.34
CA TYR A 305 -15.86 1.87 -12.45
C TYR A 305 -17.37 2.02 -12.63
N VAL A 306 -18.01 2.95 -11.93
CA VAL A 306 -19.44 3.26 -12.04
C VAL A 306 -19.79 3.89 -13.38
N LEU A 307 -19.04 4.92 -13.80
CA LEU A 307 -19.35 5.71 -14.98
C LEU A 307 -18.88 5.06 -16.31
N GLY A 308 -17.85 4.22 -16.24
CA GLY A 308 -17.07 3.77 -17.39
C GLY A 308 -16.02 4.79 -17.80
N ASP A 309 -15.03 4.33 -18.57
CA ASP A 309 -13.81 5.10 -18.86
C ASP A 309 -14.09 6.43 -19.60
N GLU A 310 -14.90 6.38 -20.66
CA GLU A 310 -15.17 7.54 -21.51
C GLU A 310 -15.90 8.66 -20.74
N LEU A 311 -16.98 8.30 -20.03
CA LEU A 311 -17.79 9.30 -19.31
C LEU A 311 -17.06 9.85 -18.10
N PHE A 312 -16.29 9.01 -17.39
CA PHE A 312 -15.45 9.44 -16.29
C PHE A 312 -14.40 10.46 -16.74
N LEU A 313 -13.65 10.15 -17.80
CA LEU A 313 -12.60 11.04 -18.29
C LEU A 313 -13.17 12.38 -18.78
N ALA A 314 -14.26 12.34 -19.52
CA ALA A 314 -14.96 13.55 -19.95
C ALA A 314 -15.46 14.40 -18.77
N ALA A 315 -15.94 13.76 -17.70
CA ALA A 315 -16.37 14.47 -16.49
C ALA A 315 -15.19 15.10 -15.75
N MET A 316 -14.03 14.43 -15.67
CA MET A 316 -12.82 14.97 -15.06
C MET A 316 -12.25 16.15 -15.87
N GLN A 317 -12.25 16.06 -17.21
CA GLN A 317 -11.87 17.16 -18.10
C GLN A 317 -12.79 18.37 -17.92
N ASN A 318 -14.10 18.14 -17.82
CA ASN A 318 -15.05 19.21 -17.55
C ASN A 318 -14.85 19.84 -16.16
N TYR A 319 -14.55 19.03 -15.15
CA TYR A 319 -14.24 19.52 -13.80
C TYR A 319 -13.00 20.43 -13.83
N PHE A 320 -11.91 19.97 -14.44
CA PHE A 320 -10.69 20.77 -14.61
C PHE A 320 -10.97 22.09 -15.35
N LYS A 321 -11.66 22.02 -16.49
CA LYS A 321 -12.02 23.21 -17.27
C LYS A 321 -12.85 24.22 -16.48
N THR A 322 -13.77 23.75 -15.64
CA THR A 322 -14.71 24.60 -14.88
C THR A 322 -14.03 25.27 -13.68
N TRP A 323 -13.15 24.55 -13.00
CA TRP A 323 -12.59 24.97 -11.72
C TRP A 323 -11.13 25.44 -11.82
N LYS A 324 -10.53 25.43 -12.98
CA LYS A 324 -9.19 25.95 -13.18
C LYS A 324 -9.07 27.40 -12.69
N MET A 325 -8.04 27.70 -11.90
CA MET A 325 -7.78 28.97 -11.20
C MET A 325 -8.83 29.35 -10.15
N ALA A 326 -9.48 28.34 -9.54
CA ALA A 326 -10.40 28.50 -8.43
C ALA A 326 -10.08 27.51 -7.30
N HIS A 327 -10.78 27.61 -6.16
CA HIS A 327 -10.60 26.76 -4.99
C HIS A 327 -11.89 26.02 -4.64
N PRO A 328 -12.24 24.92 -5.34
CA PRO A 328 -13.41 24.12 -5.03
C PRO A 328 -13.24 23.30 -3.74
N TYR A 329 -14.37 22.87 -3.20
CA TYR A 329 -14.47 21.88 -2.14
C TYR A 329 -14.98 20.52 -2.68
N LEU A 330 -14.99 19.49 -1.84
CA LEU A 330 -15.49 18.16 -2.22
C LEU A 330 -16.93 18.18 -2.74
N ASN A 331 -17.78 19.06 -2.20
CA ASN A 331 -19.15 19.23 -2.67
C ASN A 331 -19.21 19.86 -4.07
N ASP A 332 -18.28 20.74 -4.41
CA ASP A 332 -18.20 21.33 -5.76
C ASP A 332 -17.78 20.28 -6.78
N PHE A 333 -16.83 19.41 -6.42
CA PHE A 333 -16.49 18.23 -7.21
C PHE A 333 -17.69 17.32 -7.44
N ARG A 334 -18.38 16.91 -6.36
CA ARG A 334 -19.61 16.10 -6.42
C ARG A 334 -20.62 16.72 -7.37
N ASN A 335 -20.94 17.99 -7.18
CA ASN A 335 -21.94 18.70 -7.96
C ASN A 335 -21.52 18.82 -9.44
N SER A 336 -20.24 19.09 -9.72
CA SER A 336 -19.71 19.17 -11.09
C SER A 336 -19.86 17.84 -11.84
N ILE A 337 -19.52 16.72 -11.17
CA ILE A 337 -19.65 15.39 -11.79
C ILE A 337 -21.13 15.05 -12.06
N ILE A 338 -22.02 15.27 -11.07
CA ILE A 338 -23.45 14.99 -11.23
C ILE A 338 -24.08 15.88 -12.33
N GLN A 339 -23.76 17.17 -12.35
CA GLN A 339 -24.29 18.10 -13.33
C GLN A 339 -23.82 17.80 -14.75
N PHE A 340 -22.57 17.42 -14.93
CA PHE A 340 -22.02 17.06 -16.23
C PHE A 340 -22.56 15.73 -16.74
N THR A 341 -22.49 14.67 -15.93
CA THR A 341 -22.87 13.31 -16.34
C THR A 341 -24.38 13.11 -16.42
N LYS A 342 -25.17 13.93 -15.73
CA LYS A 342 -26.62 13.75 -15.54
C LYS A 342 -26.98 12.43 -14.86
N VAL A 343 -26.04 11.82 -14.16
CA VAL A 343 -26.23 10.58 -13.39
C VAL A 343 -26.45 10.94 -11.91
N ASP A 344 -27.47 10.36 -11.29
CA ASP A 344 -27.60 10.46 -9.84
C ASP A 344 -26.52 9.64 -9.14
N LEU A 345 -25.50 10.35 -8.66
CA LEU A 345 -24.37 9.82 -7.91
C LEU A 345 -24.43 10.21 -6.42
N ASN A 346 -25.54 10.73 -5.93
CA ASN A 346 -25.66 11.09 -4.52
C ASN A 346 -25.36 9.92 -3.61
N TRP A 347 -25.95 8.75 -3.90
CA TRP A 347 -25.68 7.49 -3.19
C TRP A 347 -24.19 7.12 -3.14
N PHE A 348 -23.45 7.40 -4.21
CA PHE A 348 -22.01 7.11 -4.29
C PHE A 348 -21.23 8.05 -3.39
N PHE A 349 -21.40 9.36 -3.55
CA PHE A 349 -20.66 10.36 -2.79
C PHE A 349 -21.02 10.34 -1.30
N ASP A 350 -22.28 10.14 -0.93
CA ASP A 350 -22.70 10.01 0.48
C ASP A 350 -21.96 8.86 1.18
N GLN A 351 -21.80 7.72 0.52
CA GLN A 351 -21.06 6.58 1.08
C GLN A 351 -19.58 6.85 1.23
N TRP A 352 -18.94 7.41 0.20
CA TRP A 352 -17.50 7.62 0.21
C TRP A 352 -17.07 8.81 1.06
N LEU A 353 -17.78 9.92 1.01
CA LEU A 353 -17.39 11.17 1.68
C LEU A 353 -17.80 11.20 3.15
N ASP A 354 -19.03 10.75 3.46
CA ASP A 354 -19.65 11.00 4.76
C ASP A 354 -19.78 9.78 5.66
N THR A 355 -19.32 8.60 5.19
CA THR A 355 -19.34 7.38 5.98
C THR A 355 -17.98 6.70 6.07
N ASN A 356 -17.87 5.78 7.04
CA ASN A 356 -16.74 4.87 7.17
C ASN A 356 -17.10 3.43 6.75
N LYS A 357 -18.14 3.27 5.93
CA LYS A 357 -18.59 1.98 5.41
C LYS A 357 -17.49 1.37 4.53
N ASP A 358 -17.48 0.06 4.47
CA ASP A 358 -16.62 -0.73 3.59
C ASP A 358 -17.43 -1.43 2.49
N LEU A 359 -16.75 -1.77 1.44
CA LEU A 359 -17.25 -2.53 0.31
C LEU A 359 -16.73 -3.96 0.40
N ASP A 360 -17.62 -4.95 0.38
CA ASP A 360 -17.27 -6.38 0.35
C ASP A 360 -18.41 -7.14 -0.33
N TYR A 361 -18.13 -7.72 -1.49
CA TYR A 361 -19.04 -8.61 -2.21
C TYR A 361 -18.44 -10.00 -2.34
N ALA A 362 -19.25 -11.03 -2.33
CA ALA A 362 -18.79 -12.40 -2.38
C ALA A 362 -19.57 -13.25 -3.39
N ILE A 363 -18.91 -14.22 -3.99
CA ILE A 363 -19.60 -15.33 -4.67
C ILE A 363 -20.04 -16.32 -3.58
N LYS A 364 -21.31 -16.25 -3.20
CA LYS A 364 -21.83 -17.02 -2.07
C LYS A 364 -22.14 -18.46 -2.42
N ARG A 365 -22.76 -18.70 -3.58
CA ARG A 365 -23.21 -20.02 -3.99
C ARG A 365 -23.24 -20.15 -5.50
N VAL A 366 -22.88 -21.33 -5.98
CA VAL A 366 -22.93 -21.71 -7.40
C VAL A 366 -23.52 -23.11 -7.49
N GLU A 367 -24.70 -23.23 -8.08
CA GLU A 367 -25.41 -24.50 -8.23
C GLU A 367 -25.58 -24.85 -9.70
N LYS A 368 -25.21 -26.08 -10.05
CA LYS A 368 -25.45 -26.61 -11.38
C LYS A 368 -26.87 -27.17 -11.44
N LEU A 369 -27.66 -26.67 -12.35
CA LEU A 369 -29.01 -27.13 -12.64
C LEU A 369 -29.02 -28.01 -13.89
N GLN A 370 -30.22 -28.48 -14.31
CA GLN A 370 -30.39 -29.23 -15.56
C GLN A 370 -30.12 -28.33 -16.78
N ASN A 371 -29.87 -28.96 -17.93
CA ASN A 371 -29.68 -28.33 -19.24
C ASN A 371 -28.60 -27.24 -19.24
N ASP A 372 -27.42 -27.56 -18.68
CA ASP A 372 -26.26 -26.66 -18.63
C ASP A 372 -26.55 -25.28 -18.02
N THR A 373 -27.61 -25.18 -17.24
CA THR A 373 -27.97 -23.96 -16.49
C THR A 373 -27.22 -23.95 -15.17
N VAL A 374 -26.73 -22.76 -14.80
CA VAL A 374 -26.05 -22.50 -13.53
C VAL A 374 -26.81 -21.39 -12.79
N GLU A 375 -27.11 -21.62 -11.53
CA GLU A 375 -27.63 -20.60 -10.62
C GLU A 375 -26.48 -20.06 -9.78
N ILE A 376 -26.36 -18.73 -9.77
CA ILE A 376 -25.29 -18.01 -9.09
C ILE A 376 -25.91 -17.04 -8.11
N THR A 377 -25.45 -17.11 -6.85
CA THR A 377 -25.82 -16.15 -5.79
C THR A 377 -24.60 -15.34 -5.42
N VAL A 378 -24.72 -14.03 -5.58
CA VAL A 378 -23.76 -13.03 -5.10
C VAL A 378 -24.31 -12.41 -3.80
N SER A 379 -23.45 -12.18 -2.81
CA SER A 379 -23.84 -11.53 -1.56
C SER A 379 -23.07 -10.23 -1.36
N ARG A 380 -23.70 -9.28 -0.71
CA ARG A 380 -23.09 -8.06 -0.19
C ARG A 380 -22.78 -8.26 1.30
N GLU A 381 -21.51 -8.45 1.60
CA GLU A 381 -21.01 -8.68 2.96
C GLU A 381 -20.65 -7.36 3.65
N GLY A 382 -20.28 -6.34 2.86
CA GLY A 382 -20.00 -4.98 3.33
C GLY A 382 -21.27 -4.11 3.43
N GLU A 383 -21.08 -2.86 3.82
CA GLU A 383 -22.16 -1.89 4.03
C GLU A 383 -22.35 -0.93 2.85
N MET A 384 -21.38 -0.84 1.92
CA MET A 384 -21.47 -0.01 0.72
C MET A 384 -22.17 -0.74 -0.42
N GLU A 385 -22.84 0.02 -1.26
CA GLU A 385 -23.53 -0.46 -2.46
C GLU A 385 -22.83 0.03 -3.71
N MET A 386 -22.62 -0.89 -4.65
CA MET A 386 -22.03 -0.61 -5.95
C MET A 386 -22.69 -1.46 -7.04
N PRO A 387 -22.66 -1.05 -8.31
CA PRO A 387 -22.95 -1.96 -9.40
C PRO A 387 -21.88 -3.04 -9.47
N ILE A 388 -22.20 -4.23 -9.98
CA ILE A 388 -21.31 -5.37 -9.99
C ILE A 388 -21.08 -5.85 -11.42
N ASP A 389 -19.82 -5.96 -11.83
CA ASP A 389 -19.42 -6.69 -13.02
C ASP A 389 -19.02 -8.11 -12.62
N LEU A 390 -19.58 -9.10 -13.30
CA LEU A 390 -19.31 -10.50 -13.06
C LEU A 390 -18.81 -11.17 -14.33
N THR A 391 -17.72 -11.92 -14.23
CA THR A 391 -17.15 -12.69 -15.32
C THR A 391 -17.21 -14.17 -15.00
N ILE A 392 -17.69 -14.97 -15.95
CA ILE A 392 -17.74 -16.43 -15.86
C ILE A 392 -16.85 -17.00 -16.97
N ASP A 393 -15.83 -17.74 -16.58
CA ASP A 393 -15.04 -18.54 -17.51
C ASP A 393 -15.59 -19.97 -17.54
N SER A 394 -15.95 -20.46 -18.73
CA SER A 394 -16.39 -21.83 -18.92
C SER A 394 -15.20 -22.79 -18.95
N LYS A 395 -15.46 -24.09 -18.80
CA LYS A 395 -14.41 -25.12 -18.88
C LYS A 395 -13.73 -25.18 -20.25
N PHE A 396 -14.39 -24.77 -21.32
CA PHE A 396 -13.82 -24.74 -22.68
C PHE A 396 -13.22 -23.38 -23.06
N GLY A 397 -13.11 -22.46 -22.11
CA GLY A 397 -12.44 -21.15 -22.29
C GLY A 397 -13.34 -20.03 -22.81
N THR A 398 -14.63 -20.26 -23.02
CA THR A 398 -15.57 -19.19 -23.36
C THR A 398 -15.81 -18.30 -22.15
N ARG A 399 -15.79 -17.00 -22.35
CA ARG A 399 -16.02 -15.99 -21.33
C ARG A 399 -17.37 -15.33 -21.48
N TYR A 400 -18.11 -15.24 -20.38
CA TYR A 400 -19.41 -14.56 -20.28
C TYR A 400 -19.30 -13.42 -19.28
N ASN A 401 -19.69 -12.23 -19.71
CA ASN A 401 -19.64 -11.03 -18.86
C ASN A 401 -21.05 -10.56 -18.56
N PHE A 402 -21.30 -10.21 -17.30
CA PHE A 402 -22.57 -9.72 -16.81
C PHE A 402 -22.35 -8.42 -16.05
N HIS A 403 -23.36 -7.53 -16.12
CA HIS A 403 -23.41 -6.31 -15.36
C HIS A 403 -24.70 -6.27 -14.54
N ILE A 404 -24.61 -6.09 -13.22
CA ILE A 404 -25.73 -5.97 -12.29
C ILE A 404 -25.76 -4.52 -11.82
N PRO A 405 -26.69 -3.68 -12.32
CA PRO A 405 -26.82 -2.30 -11.89
C PRO A 405 -27.38 -2.21 -10.46
N ASN A 406 -26.96 -1.20 -9.69
CA ASN A 406 -27.55 -0.86 -8.39
C ASN A 406 -28.58 0.28 -8.48
N ASN A 407 -28.59 1.03 -9.57
CA ASN A 407 -29.52 2.14 -9.81
C ASN A 407 -30.01 2.15 -11.27
N TRP A 408 -30.61 3.23 -11.75
CA TRP A 408 -31.13 3.34 -13.12
C TRP A 408 -30.05 3.61 -14.17
N PHE A 409 -28.91 4.06 -13.77
CA PHE A 409 -27.80 4.29 -14.70
C PHE A 409 -27.08 2.97 -15.00
N VAL A 410 -26.82 2.74 -16.27
CA VAL A 410 -26.00 1.64 -16.78
C VAL A 410 -24.87 2.23 -17.61
N LYS A 411 -23.63 1.97 -17.20
CA LYS A 411 -22.46 2.39 -17.97
C LYS A 411 -22.42 1.72 -19.35
N LYS A 412 -21.78 2.35 -20.33
CA LYS A 412 -21.52 1.72 -21.62
C LYS A 412 -20.76 0.41 -21.40
N THR A 413 -21.36 -0.70 -21.81
CA THR A 413 -20.77 -2.04 -21.61
C THR A 413 -21.22 -3.01 -22.69
N SER A 414 -20.37 -3.98 -23.03
CA SER A 414 -20.68 -5.14 -23.86
C SER A 414 -21.19 -6.34 -23.06
N ALA A 415 -21.23 -6.24 -21.73
CA ALA A 415 -21.71 -7.30 -20.85
C ALA A 415 -23.24 -7.43 -20.94
N THR A 416 -23.76 -8.63 -20.69
CA THR A 416 -25.19 -8.85 -20.50
C THR A 416 -25.66 -8.13 -19.25
N VAL A 417 -26.56 -7.15 -19.43
CA VAL A 417 -27.12 -6.39 -18.32
C VAL A 417 -28.24 -7.19 -17.66
N LEU A 418 -28.06 -7.50 -16.38
CA LEU A 418 -29.04 -8.20 -15.57
C LEU A 418 -30.03 -7.23 -14.91
N PRO A 419 -31.16 -7.71 -14.39
CA PRO A 419 -32.07 -6.88 -13.61
C PRO A 419 -31.33 -6.18 -12.47
N ARG A 420 -31.75 -4.94 -12.19
CA ARG A 420 -31.15 -4.11 -11.14
C ARG A 420 -31.24 -4.79 -9.77
N TRP A 421 -30.15 -4.79 -9.02
CA TRP A 421 -30.13 -5.23 -7.65
C TRP A 421 -30.75 -4.17 -6.72
N ILE A 422 -32.01 -4.40 -6.34
CA ILE A 422 -32.75 -3.51 -5.45
C ILE A 422 -32.52 -3.98 -4.02
N GLY A 423 -31.81 -3.19 -3.23
CA GLY A 423 -31.56 -3.48 -1.83
C GLY A 423 -30.48 -2.56 -1.26
N TYR A 424 -30.63 -2.17 0.01
CA TYR A 424 -29.68 -1.33 0.73
C TYR A 424 -29.62 -1.71 2.21
N GLY A 425 -28.49 -1.42 2.85
CA GLY A 425 -28.26 -1.81 4.24
C GLY A 425 -28.37 -3.32 4.43
N ASN A 426 -29.26 -3.76 5.31
CA ASN A 426 -29.51 -5.18 5.57
C ASN A 426 -30.60 -5.78 4.68
N LEU A 427 -31.22 -4.97 3.82
CA LEU A 427 -32.31 -5.41 2.95
C LEU A 427 -31.73 -5.99 1.65
N ASN A 428 -32.21 -7.20 1.27
CA ASN A 428 -31.79 -7.90 0.04
C ASN A 428 -30.27 -7.97 -0.14
N LYS A 429 -29.56 -8.54 0.83
CA LYS A 429 -28.10 -8.72 0.78
C LYS A 429 -27.64 -9.72 -0.27
N GLU A 430 -28.55 -10.45 -0.90
CA GLU A 430 -28.23 -11.47 -1.88
C GLU A 430 -28.91 -11.19 -3.21
N TYR A 431 -28.22 -11.51 -4.29
CA TYR A 431 -28.71 -11.44 -5.65
C TYR A 431 -28.47 -12.78 -6.34
N THR A 432 -29.54 -13.41 -6.82
CA THR A 432 -29.48 -14.70 -7.48
C THR A 432 -29.98 -14.58 -8.92
N PHE A 433 -29.24 -15.16 -9.85
CA PHE A 433 -29.62 -15.26 -11.27
C PHE A 433 -29.23 -16.61 -11.87
N LYS A 434 -29.92 -16.94 -12.97
CA LYS A 434 -29.63 -18.17 -13.74
C LYS A 434 -29.07 -17.81 -15.09
N THR A 435 -28.10 -18.59 -15.55
CA THR A 435 -27.53 -18.43 -16.88
C THR A 435 -27.16 -19.78 -17.48
N HIS A 436 -27.18 -19.86 -18.82
CA HIS A 436 -26.82 -21.05 -19.54
C HIS A 436 -25.33 -21.04 -19.87
N ILE A 437 -24.58 -22.06 -19.40
CA ILE A 437 -23.14 -22.24 -19.62
C ILE A 437 -22.90 -23.63 -20.17
N PRO A 438 -22.91 -23.83 -21.48
CA PRO A 438 -22.93 -25.15 -22.12
C PRO A 438 -21.78 -26.07 -21.72
N SER A 439 -20.71 -25.67 -21.27
CA SER A 439 -19.57 -26.54 -20.90
C SER A 439 -19.31 -26.57 -19.38
N GLY A 440 -20.21 -25.99 -18.61
CA GLY A 440 -20.06 -25.83 -17.18
C GLY A 440 -19.04 -24.78 -16.80
N VAL A 441 -19.08 -24.37 -15.56
CA VAL A 441 -18.27 -23.30 -15.00
C VAL A 441 -16.89 -23.80 -14.61
N LYS A 442 -15.85 -23.07 -15.04
CA LYS A 442 -14.47 -23.22 -14.56
C LYS A 442 -14.17 -22.24 -13.43
N ASN A 443 -14.56 -20.97 -13.60
CA ASN A 443 -14.33 -19.93 -12.63
C ASN A 443 -15.43 -18.86 -12.72
N ILE A 444 -15.73 -18.21 -11.60
CA ILE A 444 -16.56 -17.01 -11.54
C ILE A 444 -15.77 -15.97 -10.76
N MET A 445 -15.84 -14.73 -11.21
CA MET A 445 -15.11 -13.62 -10.60
C MET A 445 -15.91 -12.33 -10.62
N ILE A 446 -16.00 -11.68 -9.49
CA ILE A 446 -16.46 -10.30 -9.37
C ILE A 446 -15.32 -9.38 -9.76
N ASP A 447 -15.63 -8.36 -10.57
CA ASP A 447 -14.71 -7.32 -11.01
C ASP A 447 -13.36 -7.80 -11.54
N MET A 448 -13.37 -8.23 -12.81
CA MET A 448 -12.14 -8.59 -13.49
C MET A 448 -11.22 -7.38 -13.75
N SER A 449 -11.77 -6.14 -13.75
CA SER A 449 -10.99 -4.92 -13.97
C SER A 449 -10.11 -4.53 -12.79
N GLY A 450 -10.42 -5.06 -11.60
CA GLY A 450 -9.74 -4.75 -10.35
C GLY A 450 -9.90 -3.30 -9.89
N ARG A 451 -11.01 -2.65 -10.28
CA ARG A 451 -11.33 -1.26 -9.90
C ARG A 451 -12.34 -1.15 -8.76
N LEU A 452 -13.07 -2.23 -8.46
CA LEU A 452 -13.97 -2.27 -7.33
C LEU A 452 -13.16 -2.34 -6.03
N ALA A 453 -13.38 -1.40 -5.13
CA ALA A 453 -12.64 -1.26 -3.88
C ALA A 453 -13.08 -2.26 -2.81
N ASP A 454 -13.13 -3.53 -3.18
CA ASP A 454 -13.52 -4.59 -2.26
C ASP A 454 -12.49 -4.76 -1.15
N SER A 455 -12.92 -4.77 0.10
CA SER A 455 -12.05 -4.87 1.28
C SER A 455 -11.59 -6.29 1.56
N TYR A 456 -12.23 -7.31 0.92
CA TYR A 456 -11.93 -8.72 1.16
C TYR A 456 -11.98 -9.56 -0.12
N MET A 457 -11.09 -9.29 -1.07
CA MET A 457 -11.13 -9.79 -2.45
C MET A 457 -10.95 -11.30 -2.63
N ILE A 458 -10.58 -12.08 -1.61
CA ILE A 458 -10.46 -13.54 -1.76
C ILE A 458 -11.79 -14.26 -1.91
N ASN A 459 -12.91 -13.64 -1.46
CA ASN A 459 -14.26 -14.16 -1.62
C ASN A 459 -14.93 -13.73 -2.95
N ASN A 460 -14.25 -12.90 -3.75
CA ASN A 460 -14.71 -12.44 -5.06
C ASN A 460 -14.58 -13.52 -6.15
N ARG A 461 -14.05 -14.68 -5.81
CA ARG A 461 -13.88 -15.81 -6.74
C ARG A 461 -14.51 -17.09 -6.24
N PHE A 462 -15.15 -17.79 -7.17
CA PHE A 462 -15.55 -19.17 -6.93
C PHE A 462 -14.32 -20.09 -6.93
N ASN A 463 -14.20 -20.99 -5.96
CA ASN A 463 -13.05 -21.87 -5.69
C ASN A 463 -11.81 -21.22 -5.08
N GLY A 464 -11.90 -19.98 -4.60
CA GLY A 464 -10.79 -19.29 -3.94
C GLY A 464 -9.62 -18.98 -4.89
N ASN A 465 -8.62 -18.32 -4.38
CA ASN A 465 -7.40 -18.00 -5.13
C ASN A 465 -6.19 -18.10 -4.18
N ILE A 466 -5.49 -19.23 -4.26
CA ILE A 466 -4.30 -19.49 -3.44
C ILE A 466 -3.05 -19.30 -4.31
N ASP A 467 -2.14 -18.46 -3.86
CA ASP A 467 -0.81 -18.29 -4.44
C ASP A 467 0.20 -19.13 -3.64
N PHE A 468 0.48 -20.32 -4.18
CA PHE A 468 1.43 -21.25 -3.57
C PHE A 468 2.83 -21.03 -4.12
N SER A 469 3.80 -20.81 -3.22
CA SER A 469 5.19 -20.59 -3.59
C SER A 469 6.17 -21.12 -2.55
N LEU A 470 7.44 -21.28 -2.95
CA LEU A 470 8.53 -21.52 -1.99
C LEU A 470 8.87 -20.23 -1.27
N ASP A 471 9.15 -20.35 0.03
CA ASP A 471 9.58 -19.20 0.86
C ASP A 471 11.10 -19.04 0.80
N TYR A 472 11.54 -18.06 0.04
CA TYR A 472 12.97 -17.74 -0.09
C TYR A 472 13.40 -16.55 0.78
N GLY A 473 12.53 -16.08 1.68
CA GLY A 473 12.83 -14.96 2.57
C GLY A 473 12.76 -13.58 1.92
N VAL A 474 12.20 -13.47 0.71
CA VAL A 474 12.00 -12.18 0.05
C VAL A 474 10.70 -11.54 0.52
N HIS A 475 10.80 -10.31 1.03
CA HIS A 475 9.62 -9.53 1.38
C HIS A 475 8.90 -9.03 0.13
N LYS A 476 7.64 -9.41 0.00
CA LYS A 476 6.73 -8.92 -1.02
C LYS A 476 5.61 -8.09 -0.39
N TRP A 477 5.03 -7.19 -1.19
CA TRP A 477 3.73 -6.62 -0.86
C TRP A 477 2.69 -7.73 -0.82
N ALA A 478 1.73 -7.67 0.12
CA ALA A 478 0.67 -8.66 0.19
C ALA A 478 -0.19 -8.61 -1.07
N ASN A 479 -0.58 -9.78 -1.60
CA ASN A 479 -1.49 -9.83 -2.73
C ASN A 479 -2.91 -9.46 -2.29
N LEU A 480 -3.52 -8.48 -2.96
CA LEU A 480 -4.89 -8.02 -2.64
C LEU A 480 -5.96 -9.06 -2.97
N ARG A 481 -5.68 -9.98 -3.91
CA ARG A 481 -6.68 -10.88 -4.51
C ARG A 481 -6.43 -12.34 -4.25
N LYS A 482 -5.34 -12.69 -3.53
CA LYS A 482 -4.96 -14.09 -3.31
C LYS A 482 -4.60 -14.35 -1.85
N TYR A 483 -4.91 -15.54 -1.39
CA TYR A 483 -4.33 -16.07 -0.18
C TYR A 483 -2.91 -16.55 -0.48
N GLU A 484 -1.92 -15.97 0.15
CA GLU A 484 -0.52 -16.34 -0.05
C GLU A 484 -0.19 -17.52 0.87
N LEU A 485 0.30 -18.60 0.28
CA LEU A 485 0.74 -19.80 0.99
C LEU A 485 2.16 -20.14 0.58
N LYS A 486 3.09 -19.95 1.51
CA LYS A 486 4.52 -20.18 1.28
C LYS A 486 5.01 -21.37 2.06
N THR A 487 5.84 -22.18 1.44
CA THR A 487 6.46 -23.35 2.10
C THR A 487 7.97 -23.33 1.94
N ARG A 488 8.65 -23.90 2.93
CA ARG A 488 10.10 -24.14 2.88
C ARG A 488 10.42 -25.47 3.55
N PRO A 489 11.46 -26.20 3.10
CA PRO A 489 11.98 -27.33 3.83
C PRO A 489 12.51 -26.88 5.19
N GLY A 490 12.37 -27.72 6.20
CA GLY A 490 12.85 -27.51 7.54
C GLY A 490 13.79 -28.64 7.98
N LEU A 491 14.96 -28.28 8.46
CA LEU A 491 15.87 -29.20 9.10
C LEU A 491 16.15 -28.65 10.50
N TRP A 492 15.99 -29.51 11.50
CA TRP A 492 16.23 -29.15 12.88
C TRP A 492 16.85 -30.32 13.64
N TYR A 493 17.40 -30.08 14.78
CA TYR A 493 18.00 -31.05 15.65
C TYR A 493 17.72 -30.73 17.11
N ASN A 494 17.43 -31.74 17.90
CA ASN A 494 17.55 -31.72 19.36
C ASN A 494 18.03 -33.10 19.85
N SER A 495 18.54 -33.14 21.08
CA SER A 495 19.09 -34.39 21.66
C SER A 495 17.99 -35.43 21.88
N PHE A 496 16.74 -35.00 22.14
CA PHE A 496 15.62 -35.88 22.46
C PHE A 496 15.12 -36.68 21.24
N ASP A 497 14.91 -36.02 20.10
CA ASP A 497 14.36 -36.66 18.89
C ASP A 497 15.43 -36.90 17.81
N GLY A 498 16.64 -36.39 17.99
CA GLY A 498 17.69 -36.42 16.97
C GLY A 498 17.43 -35.44 15.85
N VAL A 499 17.86 -35.82 14.65
CA VAL A 499 17.62 -35.02 13.41
C VAL A 499 16.15 -35.04 13.04
N LYS A 500 15.57 -33.87 12.84
CA LYS A 500 14.19 -33.67 12.42
C LYS A 500 14.15 -33.12 10.98
N ILE A 501 13.44 -33.80 10.10
CA ILE A 501 13.27 -33.42 8.68
C ILE A 501 11.81 -33.05 8.47
N GLY A 502 11.55 -31.88 7.95
CA GLY A 502 10.18 -31.42 7.83
C GLY A 502 9.96 -30.28 6.87
N THR A 503 8.87 -29.57 7.09
CA THR A 503 8.47 -28.40 6.30
C THR A 503 7.83 -27.35 7.18
N SER A 504 8.03 -26.09 6.81
CA SER A 504 7.30 -24.94 7.35
C SER A 504 6.34 -24.42 6.28
N VAL A 505 5.12 -24.13 6.68
CA VAL A 505 4.08 -23.52 5.85
C VAL A 505 3.64 -22.22 6.50
N ASN A 506 3.72 -21.11 5.75
CA ASN A 506 3.27 -19.81 6.18
C ASN A 506 2.18 -19.32 5.21
N GLY A 507 0.99 -19.08 5.76
CA GLY A 507 -0.15 -18.59 4.97
C GLY A 507 -0.71 -17.30 5.53
N HIS A 508 -1.20 -16.42 4.66
CA HIS A 508 -1.93 -15.22 5.08
C HIS A 508 -2.71 -14.58 3.93
N TYR A 509 -3.73 -13.83 4.30
CA TYR A 509 -4.33 -12.82 3.44
C TYR A 509 -4.08 -11.44 4.05
N LEU A 510 -3.55 -10.51 3.24
CA LEU A 510 -3.19 -9.14 3.64
C LEU A 510 -2.30 -9.07 4.92
N LYS A 511 -1.52 -10.12 5.23
CA LYS A 511 -0.71 -10.27 6.46
C LYS A 511 -1.50 -10.17 7.78
N LYS A 512 -2.81 -10.08 7.74
CA LYS A 512 -3.69 -9.84 8.90
C LYS A 512 -4.79 -10.88 9.06
N HIS A 513 -5.30 -11.41 7.95
CA HIS A 513 -6.40 -12.36 7.95
C HIS A 513 -5.88 -13.77 7.67
N HIS A 514 -6.47 -14.75 8.35
CA HIS A 514 -6.14 -16.17 8.17
C HIS A 514 -4.63 -16.44 8.20
N VAL A 515 -3.93 -15.82 9.16
CA VAL A 515 -2.48 -16.01 9.31
C VAL A 515 -2.23 -17.40 9.86
N LEU A 516 -1.64 -18.26 9.06
CA LEU A 516 -1.27 -19.64 9.39
C LEU A 516 0.26 -19.75 9.45
N ASN A 517 0.79 -20.31 10.55
CA ASN A 517 2.17 -20.75 10.64
C ASN A 517 2.13 -22.20 11.11
N ALA A 518 2.51 -23.12 10.25
CA ALA A 518 2.54 -24.53 10.54
C ALA A 518 3.92 -25.10 10.25
N ASN A 519 4.48 -25.80 11.22
CA ASN A 519 5.72 -26.53 11.09
C ASN A 519 5.44 -28.00 11.42
N MET A 520 5.96 -28.91 10.61
CA MET A 520 5.83 -30.36 10.83
C MET A 520 7.16 -31.03 10.55
N TRP A 521 7.54 -31.96 11.39
CA TRP A 521 8.79 -32.68 11.29
C TRP A 521 8.58 -34.19 11.53
N LEU A 522 9.32 -35.01 10.79
CA LEU A 522 9.55 -36.41 11.08
C LEU A 522 10.78 -36.50 11.99
N ASN A 523 10.61 -37.09 13.14
CA ASN A 523 11.68 -37.34 14.12
C ASN A 523 12.42 -38.61 13.73
N THR A 524 13.66 -38.47 13.24
CA THR A 524 14.39 -39.63 12.68
C THR A 524 15.05 -40.49 13.71
N GLY A 525 15.24 -40.00 14.92
CA GLY A 525 16.05 -40.63 15.95
C GLY A 525 17.55 -40.68 15.65
N ALA A 526 17.99 -40.21 14.48
CA ALA A 526 19.41 -40.18 14.16
C ALA A 526 20.14 -39.10 14.98
N MET A 527 21.30 -39.44 15.50
CA MET A 527 22.12 -38.56 16.34
C MET A 527 21.42 -38.12 17.65
N LYS A 528 20.60 -38.97 18.22
CA LYS A 528 20.10 -38.79 19.60
C LYS A 528 21.24 -38.66 20.59
N GLY A 529 21.02 -37.93 21.68
CA GLY A 529 21.96 -37.93 22.80
C GLY A 529 21.97 -39.30 23.49
N ASP A 530 23.13 -39.74 23.95
CA ASP A 530 23.32 -41.05 24.60
C ASP A 530 22.41 -41.23 25.83
N GLU A 531 22.07 -40.11 26.50
CA GLU A 531 21.16 -40.08 27.66
C GLU A 531 19.70 -40.45 27.30
N PHE A 532 19.35 -40.48 26.02
CA PHE A 532 18.01 -40.81 25.52
C PHE A 532 17.98 -42.14 24.75
N GLU A 533 19.11 -42.88 24.67
CA GLU A 533 19.15 -44.22 24.10
C GLU A 533 18.45 -45.22 25.02
N GLY A 534 17.35 -45.79 24.56
CA GLY A 534 16.59 -46.84 25.26
C GLY A 534 15.38 -46.36 26.04
N ASN A 535 15.17 -45.08 26.21
CA ASN A 535 13.99 -44.51 26.83
C ASN A 535 13.13 -43.76 25.81
N ALA A 536 11.86 -43.87 26.03
CA ALA A 536 10.80 -43.09 25.43
C ALA A 536 10.18 -43.58 24.12
N GLN A 537 8.90 -43.64 24.15
CA GLN A 537 8.02 -43.54 23.04
C GLN A 537 8.24 -42.16 22.33
N ASN A 538 9.25 -42.10 21.50
CA ASN A 538 9.42 -40.91 20.67
C ASN A 538 8.26 -40.78 19.72
N ASP A 539 7.58 -39.65 19.77
CA ASP A 539 6.61 -39.32 18.75
C ASP A 539 7.34 -39.28 17.41
N LYS A 540 6.85 -40.06 16.45
CA LYS A 540 7.43 -40.08 15.10
C LYS A 540 7.27 -38.72 14.37
N VAL A 541 6.34 -37.91 14.85
CA VAL A 541 6.01 -36.60 14.24
C VAL A 541 5.95 -35.55 15.32
N SER A 542 6.66 -34.46 15.09
CA SER A 542 6.52 -33.23 15.87
C SER A 542 5.85 -32.16 15.03
N TYR A 543 5.01 -31.32 15.64
CA TYR A 543 4.36 -30.23 14.93
C TYR A 543 4.14 -29.00 15.81
N GLN A 544 4.06 -27.86 15.17
CA GLN A 544 3.62 -26.61 15.78
C GLN A 544 2.73 -25.88 14.79
N ILE A 545 1.49 -25.60 15.16
CA ILE A 545 0.50 -24.90 14.32
C ILE A 545 0.02 -23.68 15.10
N LYS A 546 0.10 -22.51 14.46
CA LYS A 546 -0.45 -21.25 14.97
C LYS A 546 -1.35 -20.67 13.89
N TYR A 547 -2.53 -20.28 14.29
CA TYR A 547 -3.49 -19.60 13.41
C TYR A 547 -4.02 -18.35 14.09
N SER A 548 -4.14 -17.26 13.34
CA SER A 548 -4.81 -16.06 13.83
C SER A 548 -5.56 -15.33 12.72
N THR A 549 -6.69 -14.75 13.06
CA THR A 549 -7.47 -13.97 12.10
C THR A 549 -8.14 -12.79 12.78
N SER A 550 -8.31 -11.70 12.03
CA SER A 550 -9.15 -10.57 12.45
C SER A 550 -10.61 -11.00 12.51
N MET A 551 -11.30 -10.57 13.54
CA MET A 551 -12.74 -10.84 13.75
C MET A 551 -13.58 -9.57 13.56
N TYR A 552 -13.07 -8.60 12.79
CA TYR A 552 -13.64 -7.25 12.64
C TYR A 552 -15.12 -7.24 12.18
N LYS A 553 -15.53 -8.23 11.40
CA LYS A 553 -16.92 -8.39 10.96
C LYS A 553 -17.91 -8.63 12.10
N TYR A 554 -17.44 -9.20 13.23
CA TYR A 554 -18.23 -9.47 14.42
C TYR A 554 -17.98 -8.43 15.50
N VAL A 555 -16.70 -8.18 15.80
CA VAL A 555 -16.26 -7.21 16.80
C VAL A 555 -15.08 -6.43 16.27
N LYS A 556 -15.25 -5.11 16.13
CA LYS A 556 -14.18 -4.22 15.64
C LYS A 556 -12.93 -4.31 16.51
N ASN A 557 -11.76 -4.21 15.88
CA ASN A 557 -10.45 -4.27 16.55
C ASN A 557 -10.22 -5.54 17.36
N SER A 558 -10.78 -6.67 16.95
CA SER A 558 -10.61 -7.94 17.64
C SER A 558 -9.94 -9.01 16.78
N ARG A 559 -9.32 -10.00 17.46
CA ARG A 559 -8.54 -11.06 16.82
C ARG A 559 -8.69 -12.38 17.57
N LEU A 560 -8.98 -13.45 16.84
CA LEU A 560 -8.92 -14.83 17.31
C LEU A 560 -7.50 -15.38 17.08
N ARG A 561 -7.01 -16.16 18.03
CA ARG A 561 -5.73 -16.87 17.97
C ARG A 561 -5.92 -18.31 18.43
N LEU A 562 -5.37 -19.25 17.66
CA LEU A 562 -5.34 -20.66 17.98
C LEU A 562 -3.90 -21.15 17.89
N ALA A 563 -3.50 -22.01 18.81
CA ALA A 563 -2.20 -22.66 18.74
C ALA A 563 -2.32 -24.10 19.20
N ALA A 564 -1.58 -24.99 18.56
CA ALA A 564 -1.39 -26.36 18.98
C ALA A 564 0.04 -26.80 18.66
N SER A 565 0.65 -27.56 19.53
CA SER A 565 1.97 -28.16 19.26
C SER A 565 2.16 -29.45 20.00
N GLU A 566 2.98 -30.33 19.42
CA GLU A 566 3.52 -31.53 20.00
C GLU A 566 5.03 -31.49 19.75
N LEU A 567 5.78 -31.17 20.78
CA LEU A 567 7.23 -30.99 20.72
C LEU A 567 7.88 -31.61 21.93
N ASP A 568 8.81 -32.56 21.74
CA ASP A 568 9.63 -33.17 22.76
C ASP A 568 8.79 -33.79 23.90
N GLY A 569 7.69 -34.51 23.54
CA GLY A 569 6.76 -35.08 24.47
C GLY A 569 5.89 -34.09 25.25
N LEU A 570 5.89 -32.81 24.86
CA LEU A 570 5.01 -31.78 25.42
C LEU A 570 3.90 -31.43 24.43
N SER A 571 2.67 -31.79 24.76
CA SER A 571 1.47 -31.34 24.09
C SER A 571 1.04 -29.96 24.61
N TYR A 572 0.72 -29.06 23.74
CA TYR A 572 0.25 -27.71 24.07
C TYR A 572 -0.91 -27.30 23.15
N PHE A 573 -1.88 -26.63 23.76
CA PHE A 573 -2.93 -25.92 22.99
C PHE A 573 -3.20 -24.55 23.60
N SER A 574 -3.73 -23.63 22.76
CA SER A 574 -4.20 -22.34 23.22
C SER A 574 -5.29 -21.81 22.31
N ILE A 575 -6.32 -21.20 22.91
CA ILE A 575 -7.35 -20.42 22.25
C ILE A 575 -7.34 -19.04 22.92
N GLY A 576 -7.12 -18.00 22.15
CA GLY A 576 -7.06 -16.63 22.66
C GLY A 576 -7.94 -15.68 21.85
N TYR A 577 -8.53 -14.72 22.53
CA TYR A 577 -9.29 -13.65 21.93
C TYR A 577 -8.81 -12.30 22.47
N ASN A 578 -8.49 -11.40 21.56
CA ASN A 578 -8.01 -10.07 21.88
C ASN A 578 -8.97 -9.03 21.32
N ILE A 579 -9.28 -8.03 22.11
CA ILE A 579 -10.10 -6.88 21.70
C ILE A 579 -9.42 -5.57 22.14
N LYS A 580 -9.46 -4.58 21.29
CA LYS A 580 -8.98 -3.22 21.55
C LYS A 580 -10.14 -2.23 21.45
N ASP A 581 -10.09 -1.22 22.30
CA ASP A 581 -11.03 -0.11 22.19
C ASP A 581 -10.78 0.71 20.89
N ARG A 582 -11.68 1.63 20.60
CA ARG A 582 -11.59 2.48 19.40
C ARG A 582 -10.32 3.33 19.36
N SER A 583 -9.84 3.78 20.51
CA SER A 583 -8.58 4.55 20.63
C SER A 583 -7.33 3.66 20.50
N LYS A 584 -7.49 2.32 20.55
CA LYS A 584 -6.41 1.33 20.62
C LYS A 584 -5.49 1.51 21.84
N MET A 585 -5.93 2.29 22.83
CA MET A 585 -5.20 2.49 24.07
C MET A 585 -5.46 1.37 25.09
N ASN A 586 -6.70 0.85 25.12
CA ASN A 586 -7.07 -0.25 25.99
C ASN A 586 -7.10 -1.56 25.22
N THR A 587 -6.55 -2.60 25.83
CA THR A 587 -6.57 -3.96 25.27
C THR A 587 -7.05 -4.92 26.35
N LEU A 588 -8.02 -5.76 25.98
CA LEU A 588 -8.43 -6.94 26.73
C LEU A 588 -8.00 -8.18 25.96
N ASP A 589 -7.26 -9.06 26.58
CA ASP A 589 -6.82 -10.34 26.03
C ASP A 589 -7.23 -11.46 26.96
N VAL A 590 -8.05 -12.37 26.46
CA VAL A 590 -8.51 -13.56 27.19
C VAL A 590 -8.02 -14.79 26.47
N SER A 591 -7.39 -15.71 27.18
CA SER A 591 -6.93 -16.97 26.62
C SER A 591 -7.14 -18.15 27.55
N LEU A 592 -7.50 -19.28 26.93
CA LEU A 592 -7.46 -20.60 27.52
C LEU A 592 -6.25 -21.33 26.91
N SER A 593 -5.37 -21.86 27.74
CA SER A 593 -4.25 -22.66 27.28
C SER A 593 -4.08 -23.90 28.17
N GLY A 594 -3.61 -24.96 27.55
CA GLY A 594 -3.30 -26.17 28.29
C GLY A 594 -2.03 -26.82 27.77
N PHE A 595 -1.36 -27.52 28.66
CA PHE A 595 -0.23 -28.37 28.32
C PHE A 595 -0.23 -29.64 29.15
N GLU A 596 0.31 -30.67 28.56
CA GLU A 596 0.49 -32.00 29.17
C GLU A 596 1.81 -32.57 28.68
N ARG A 597 2.62 -33.08 29.62
CA ARG A 597 3.86 -33.78 29.29
C ARG A 597 3.65 -35.28 29.38
N LYS A 598 3.99 -36.00 28.31
CA LYS A 598 3.83 -37.45 28.23
C LYS A 598 4.86 -38.20 29.09
N ASP A 599 6.09 -37.69 29.12
CA ASP A 599 7.19 -38.27 29.87
C ASP A 599 8.16 -37.19 30.34
N ASN A 600 8.72 -37.33 31.53
CA ASN A 600 9.73 -36.43 32.07
C ASN A 600 11.01 -37.18 32.53
N SER A 601 11.12 -38.47 32.23
CA SER A 601 12.32 -39.24 32.55
C SER A 601 13.52 -38.74 31.74
N ASP A 602 14.64 -38.55 32.40
CA ASP A 602 15.94 -38.22 31.83
C ASP A 602 16.03 -36.88 31.04
N LEU A 603 15.12 -35.93 31.32
CA LEU A 603 15.12 -34.62 30.70
C LEU A 603 15.94 -33.60 31.50
N ASN A 604 17.27 -33.71 31.44
CA ASN A 604 18.20 -32.85 32.17
C ASN A 604 18.07 -31.34 31.89
N TYR A 605 17.41 -30.97 30.83
CA TYR A 605 17.13 -29.57 30.50
C TYR A 605 15.91 -28.99 31.22
N LEU A 606 15.11 -29.81 31.87
CA LEU A 606 13.97 -29.34 32.65
C LEU A 606 14.46 -28.77 33.97
N ILE A 607 14.30 -27.47 34.14
CA ILE A 607 14.47 -26.83 35.45
C ILE A 607 13.35 -27.35 36.36
N TYR A 608 13.70 -27.86 37.54
CA TYR A 608 12.76 -28.48 38.48
C TYR A 608 12.02 -29.68 37.88
N ASN A 609 12.75 -30.66 37.40
CA ASN A 609 12.22 -31.88 36.78
C ASN A 609 11.12 -32.55 37.65
N ASP A 610 11.31 -32.55 38.99
CA ASP A 610 10.37 -33.12 39.96
C ASP A 610 8.97 -32.48 39.97
N LEU A 611 8.85 -31.28 39.47
CA LEU A 611 7.57 -30.58 39.37
C LEU A 611 6.76 -30.94 38.09
N TRP A 612 7.39 -31.61 37.14
CA TRP A 612 6.73 -32.05 35.92
C TRP A 612 6.18 -33.47 36.12
N ILE A 613 4.90 -33.56 36.43
CA ILE A 613 4.23 -34.86 36.61
C ILE A 613 3.68 -35.32 35.25
N PRO A 614 4.16 -36.49 34.71
CA PRO A 614 3.67 -37.02 33.46
C PRO A 614 2.16 -37.25 33.47
N GLU A 615 1.51 -37.08 32.30
CA GLU A 615 0.08 -37.32 32.09
C GLU A 615 -0.87 -36.36 32.84
N LYS A 616 -0.32 -35.45 33.69
CA LYS A 616 -1.14 -34.43 34.32
C LYS A 616 -1.32 -33.21 33.42
N LYS A 617 -2.57 -32.80 33.29
CA LYS A 617 -2.96 -31.62 32.48
C LYS A 617 -2.88 -30.35 33.31
N ASN A 618 -2.22 -29.34 32.75
CA ASN A 618 -2.24 -27.99 33.27
C ASN A 618 -3.03 -27.09 32.32
N THR A 619 -4.22 -26.71 32.72
CA THR A 619 -5.09 -25.84 31.94
C THR A 619 -5.23 -24.48 32.63
N ASN A 620 -5.00 -23.40 31.90
CA ASN A 620 -5.00 -22.06 32.45
C ASN A 620 -5.95 -21.15 31.69
N ILE A 621 -6.72 -20.36 32.43
CA ILE A 621 -7.39 -19.16 31.91
C ILE A 621 -6.53 -17.95 32.26
N THR A 622 -6.19 -17.17 31.28
CA THR A 622 -5.43 -15.92 31.47
C THR A 622 -6.25 -14.75 30.95
N VAL A 623 -6.40 -13.72 31.76
CA VAL A 623 -7.03 -12.46 31.42
C VAL A 623 -6.00 -11.35 31.58
N ASN A 624 -5.62 -10.72 30.48
CA ASN A 624 -4.70 -9.58 30.47
C ASN A 624 -5.47 -8.31 30.08
N MET A 625 -5.32 -7.29 30.88
CA MET A 625 -5.80 -5.94 30.59
C MET A 625 -4.59 -5.02 30.46
N SER A 626 -4.54 -4.23 29.42
CA SER A 626 -3.47 -3.24 29.26
C SER A 626 -4.03 -1.88 28.86
N HIS A 627 -3.43 -0.84 29.41
CA HIS A 627 -3.73 0.55 29.09
C HIS A 627 -2.44 1.26 28.68
N LYS A 628 -2.46 1.85 27.47
CA LYS A 628 -1.39 2.75 27.01
C LYS A 628 -1.71 4.16 27.45
N TYR A 629 -0.75 4.87 27.99
CA TYR A 629 -0.87 6.28 28.31
C TYR A 629 0.30 7.06 27.72
N TYR A 630 0.02 8.34 27.41
CA TYR A 630 1.03 9.28 26.95
C TYR A 630 1.25 10.32 28.03
N TYR A 631 2.48 10.75 28.20
CA TYR A 631 2.81 11.80 29.14
C TYR A 631 3.51 12.97 28.44
N LEU A 632 3.26 14.17 28.98
CA LEU A 632 3.84 15.41 28.51
C LEU A 632 4.89 15.89 29.52
N GLN A 633 6.02 16.35 29.01
CA GLN A 633 7.02 17.05 29.79
C GLN A 633 7.23 18.42 29.15
N ASN A 634 7.12 19.49 29.95
CA ASN A 634 7.22 20.86 29.46
C ASN A 634 6.30 21.19 28.26
N ASN A 635 5.05 20.74 28.34
CA ASN A 635 4.05 20.87 27.27
C ASN A 635 4.42 20.21 25.92
N LYS A 636 5.37 19.29 25.92
CA LYS A 636 5.72 18.48 24.75
C LYS A 636 5.46 17.00 25.05
N LEU A 637 5.04 16.26 24.01
CA LEU A 637 4.91 14.82 24.13
C LEU A 637 6.30 14.21 24.34
N SER A 638 6.52 13.64 25.52
CA SER A 638 7.83 13.12 25.95
C SER A 638 7.96 11.61 25.83
N GLY A 639 6.84 10.89 25.87
CA GLY A 639 6.88 9.44 25.78
C GLY A 639 5.52 8.79 26.07
N HIS A 640 5.54 7.47 26.11
CA HIS A 640 4.38 6.66 26.46
C HIS A 640 4.78 5.57 27.44
N GLY A 641 3.82 5.14 28.25
CA GLY A 641 3.94 3.99 29.12
C GLY A 641 2.81 2.99 28.88
N ASN A 642 2.94 1.81 29.44
CA ASN A 642 1.94 0.78 29.41
C ASN A 642 1.74 0.21 30.83
N ILE A 643 0.49 0.19 31.29
CA ILE A 643 0.10 -0.48 32.52
C ILE A 643 -0.55 -1.80 32.12
N GLN A 644 -0.09 -2.90 32.65
CA GLN A 644 -0.63 -4.22 32.38
C GLN A 644 -1.05 -4.88 33.69
N LEU A 645 -2.24 -5.45 33.71
CA LEU A 645 -2.76 -6.30 34.75
C LEU A 645 -2.99 -7.70 34.17
N SER A 646 -2.43 -8.72 34.77
CA SER A 646 -2.60 -10.11 34.33
C SER A 646 -3.16 -10.94 35.49
N LEU A 647 -4.26 -11.64 35.18
CA LEU A 647 -4.85 -12.64 36.06
C LEU A 647 -4.75 -13.99 35.39
N LYS A 648 -4.22 -14.99 36.09
CA LYS A 648 -4.10 -16.37 35.61
C LYS A 648 -4.62 -17.34 36.68
N SER A 649 -5.42 -18.30 36.25
CA SER A 649 -5.95 -19.35 37.11
C SER A 649 -5.92 -20.70 36.39
N SER A 650 -5.64 -21.76 37.11
CA SER A 650 -5.56 -23.13 36.59
C SER A 650 -6.61 -24.08 37.18
N SER A 651 -7.64 -23.56 37.86
CA SER A 651 -8.63 -24.40 38.56
C SER A 651 -9.69 -25.05 37.65
N ILE A 652 -9.65 -24.80 36.32
CA ILE A 652 -10.67 -25.29 35.37
C ILE A 652 -10.07 -26.37 34.50
N MET A 653 -10.61 -27.58 34.54
CA MET A 653 -10.16 -28.74 33.76
C MET A 653 -8.65 -28.99 33.87
N SER A 654 -8.08 -28.75 35.05
CA SER A 654 -6.66 -28.83 35.36
C SER A 654 -6.42 -29.73 36.57
N ASP A 655 -5.34 -30.47 36.54
CA ASP A 655 -4.85 -31.24 37.65
C ASP A 655 -4.06 -30.39 38.68
N TYR A 656 -3.89 -29.12 38.35
CA TYR A 656 -3.23 -28.11 39.17
C TYR A 656 -4.19 -27.01 39.55
N ASP A 657 -4.01 -26.47 40.76
CA ASP A 657 -4.85 -25.40 41.27
C ASP A 657 -3.98 -24.23 41.71
N PHE A 658 -4.05 -23.11 41.01
CA PHE A 658 -3.38 -21.87 41.39
C PHE A 658 -4.05 -20.64 40.81
N ALA A 659 -3.82 -19.50 41.45
CA ALA A 659 -4.16 -18.19 40.95
C ALA A 659 -2.95 -17.25 41.04
N GLN A 660 -2.72 -16.46 40.02
CA GLN A 660 -1.63 -15.50 39.96
C GLN A 660 -2.17 -14.14 39.51
N LEU A 661 -1.77 -13.09 40.20
CA LEU A 661 -2.00 -11.69 39.84
C LEU A 661 -0.63 -11.03 39.58
N THR A 662 -0.45 -10.39 38.44
CA THR A 662 0.79 -9.71 38.06
C THR A 662 0.52 -8.31 37.57
#